data_babf0e84bf400e880225f4359c3c75cb
#
_entry.id   babf0e84bf400e880225f4359c3c75cb
#
_cell.length_a   1.000
_cell.length_b   1.000
_cell.length_c   1.000
_cell.angle_alpha   90.00
_cell.angle_beta   90.00
_cell.angle_gamma   90.00
#
_symmetry.space_group_name_H-M   'P 1'
#
loop_
_entity.id
_entity.type
_entity.pdbx_description
1 polymer ?
#
loop_
_entity_poly.entity_id
_entity_poly.type
_entity_poly.pdbx_seq_one_letter_code
_entity_poly.pdbx_strand_id
1 'polypeptide(L)'
;MEKLSNLSEINMIFKYALRDLKRNYKKISSIIVTLFISLFVLSAIFTIEDSLKKELNNNAKTLLGGDFEIDYNRNQGNLELINKVEEFATVSQMIEFSTMLSTTSRKKNESLFTRIKTVDKKYPLYGEITYEPEGALERMHNEPKTILINESLSKTLKIKINEIVNIQDQEFTVIGKVKSVPDVSGFVAFGDWALASEQTLDILKLNGIGSFLNYEYKVKFNQNKDSDIFEKKIEKIFKDDQRVKLRYPENSASGLKRIINNFSQFLSLVSISAMLIAGIGISNTFLSFINQNNMSIAVRKAVGFYSGNIKKLYYLQLFILLLIISICAYVASFVTVPIANKYLSEGIGLNIYPAISYINLVKIFLIGLLVLIIFSIPTISSIDQVKASNLFRNVFQNLQFYYSKKLVFLSIFLLSILILLFTFKSENPGYSLSYFGAFFICLIMFFLLSKFIIFSLKKLKVNSGISLKLSIKNITQTKSITPITIMSLGLGVTLLLTLALVGTNFQREIAKSIPDIAPDYFFVGIQNGEKEKFEKSILLMDPNANIEIVPMVSSGIIKINGINPNTYIDSDNDSFWVIESERRSSWSEKVPEDNLIVKGEWWDLSRPNQLQISLDAKVAKDFNVNLGDIFTLNIYGREINGEVINFREVDYRDLNIN
;
A
#
# COMPACT_ATOMS: atom_id res chain seq x y z
N MET A 1 -42.96 37.75 -10.84
CA MET A 1 -42.72 37.64 -12.29
C MET A 1 -41.26 37.28 -12.64
N GLU A 2 -40.24 37.83 -11.99
CA GLU A 2 -38.81 37.47 -12.25
C GLU A 2 -38.43 35.99 -12.03
N LYS A 3 -39.01 35.34 -10.99
CA LYS A 3 -38.75 33.90 -10.75
C LYS A 3 -39.38 32.98 -11.81
N LEU A 4 -40.48 33.36 -12.41
CA LEU A 4 -41.14 32.61 -13.51
C LEU A 4 -40.42 32.79 -14.84
N SER A 5 -39.86 33.98 -15.10
CA SER A 5 -39.04 34.25 -16.30
C SER A 5 -37.70 33.46 -16.23
N ASN A 6 -37.08 33.36 -15.06
CA ASN A 6 -35.86 32.59 -14.87
C ASN A 6 -36.08 31.07 -15.07
N LEU A 7 -37.20 30.52 -14.64
CA LEU A 7 -37.52 29.09 -14.82
C LEU A 7 -37.77 28.73 -16.29
N SER A 8 -38.44 29.62 -17.04
CA SER A 8 -38.67 29.45 -18.49
C SER A 8 -37.36 29.53 -19.27
N GLU A 9 -36.44 30.42 -18.87
CA GLU A 9 -35.12 30.58 -19.47
C GLU A 9 -34.23 29.34 -19.22
N ILE A 10 -34.24 28.79 -18.01
CA ILE A 10 -33.49 27.58 -17.67
C ILE A 10 -34.01 26.36 -18.45
N ASN A 11 -35.32 26.19 -18.55
CA ASN A 11 -35.94 25.11 -19.34
C ASN A 11 -35.61 25.20 -20.83
N MET A 12 -35.59 26.42 -21.35
CA MET A 12 -35.18 26.67 -22.73
C MET A 12 -33.71 26.30 -22.96
N ILE A 13 -32.80 26.75 -22.11
CA ILE A 13 -31.37 26.42 -22.18
C ILE A 13 -31.15 24.92 -22.10
N PHE A 14 -31.87 24.21 -21.23
CA PHE A 14 -31.78 22.75 -21.05
C PHE A 14 -32.22 22.01 -22.33
N LYS A 15 -33.35 22.38 -22.94
CA LYS A 15 -33.83 21.78 -24.18
C LYS A 15 -32.83 22.02 -25.34
N TYR A 16 -32.26 23.23 -25.43
CA TYR A 16 -31.22 23.53 -26.42
C TYR A 16 -29.93 22.74 -26.18
N ALA A 17 -29.51 22.58 -24.93
CA ALA A 17 -28.33 21.80 -24.59
C ALA A 17 -28.47 20.33 -25.03
N LEU A 18 -29.58 19.68 -24.72
CA LEU A 18 -29.83 18.27 -25.11
C LEU A 18 -29.93 18.10 -26.62
N ARG A 19 -30.62 19.04 -27.33
CA ARG A 19 -30.73 18.96 -28.77
C ARG A 19 -29.40 19.19 -29.49
N ASP A 20 -28.57 20.06 -28.96
CA ASP A 20 -27.24 20.37 -29.50
C ASP A 20 -26.27 19.18 -29.26
N LEU A 21 -26.33 18.53 -28.08
CA LEU A 21 -25.60 17.29 -27.78
C LEU A 21 -25.98 16.19 -28.78
N LYS A 22 -27.29 15.96 -29.02
CA LYS A 22 -27.77 14.93 -29.94
C LYS A 22 -27.32 15.19 -31.37
N ARG A 23 -27.30 16.45 -31.82
CA ARG A 23 -26.93 16.82 -33.18
C ARG A 23 -25.42 16.77 -33.43
N ASN A 24 -24.61 17.05 -32.41
CA ASN A 24 -23.16 17.15 -32.54
C ASN A 24 -22.41 15.96 -31.90
N TYR A 25 -23.07 14.79 -31.67
CA TYR A 25 -22.50 13.64 -30.94
C TYR A 25 -21.15 13.19 -31.53
N LYS A 26 -20.97 13.18 -32.85
CA LYS A 26 -19.70 12.84 -33.51
C LYS A 26 -18.57 13.80 -33.17
N LYS A 27 -18.85 15.11 -33.00
CA LYS A 27 -17.84 16.10 -32.62
C LYS A 27 -17.47 16.04 -31.13
N ILE A 28 -18.38 15.54 -30.31
CA ILE A 28 -18.25 15.43 -28.85
C ILE A 28 -17.65 14.08 -28.45
N SER A 29 -17.63 13.08 -29.34
CA SER A 29 -17.17 11.72 -29.04
C SER A 29 -15.78 11.67 -28.40
N SER A 30 -14.85 12.51 -28.84
CA SER A 30 -13.51 12.58 -28.27
C SER A 30 -13.53 13.06 -26.80
N ILE A 31 -14.41 14.00 -26.45
CA ILE A 31 -14.61 14.46 -25.07
C ILE A 31 -15.20 13.32 -24.22
N ILE A 32 -16.19 12.61 -24.76
CA ILE A 32 -16.85 11.49 -24.09
C ILE A 32 -15.82 10.39 -23.77
N VAL A 33 -15.00 9.99 -24.76
CA VAL A 33 -13.98 8.95 -24.58
C VAL A 33 -12.94 9.38 -23.53
N THR A 34 -12.43 10.61 -23.60
CA THR A 34 -11.43 11.10 -22.66
C THR A 34 -11.97 11.17 -21.24
N LEU A 35 -13.20 11.69 -21.06
CA LEU A 35 -13.89 11.71 -19.76
C LEU A 35 -14.14 10.30 -19.23
N PHE A 36 -14.63 9.39 -20.11
CA PHE A 36 -14.92 8.03 -19.71
C PHE A 36 -13.68 7.30 -19.22
N ILE A 37 -12.59 7.32 -19.98
CA ILE A 37 -11.34 6.65 -19.58
C ILE A 37 -10.83 7.19 -18.25
N SER A 38 -10.83 8.52 -18.08
CA SER A 38 -10.33 9.16 -16.86
C SER A 38 -11.16 8.80 -15.63
N LEU A 39 -12.48 8.87 -15.75
CA LEU A 39 -13.41 8.52 -14.67
C LEU A 39 -13.43 7.01 -14.41
N PHE A 40 -13.25 6.19 -15.45
CA PHE A 40 -13.15 4.75 -15.32
C PHE A 40 -11.92 4.32 -14.49
N VAL A 41 -10.74 4.89 -14.77
CA VAL A 41 -9.51 4.59 -13.99
C VAL A 41 -9.69 4.99 -12.53
N LEU A 42 -10.20 6.20 -12.27
CA LEU A 42 -10.49 6.65 -10.89
C LEU A 42 -11.51 5.74 -10.20
N SER A 43 -12.58 5.38 -10.91
CA SER A 43 -13.64 4.51 -10.40
C SER A 43 -13.15 3.10 -10.11
N ALA A 44 -12.34 2.53 -11.01
CA ALA A 44 -11.77 1.19 -10.85
C ALA A 44 -10.96 1.08 -9.55
N ILE A 45 -10.12 2.08 -9.26
CA ILE A 45 -9.30 2.10 -8.06
C ILE A 45 -10.16 2.19 -6.80
N PHE A 46 -11.13 3.11 -6.75
CA PHE A 46 -12.02 3.24 -5.59
C PHE A 46 -12.89 1.98 -5.39
N THR A 47 -13.32 1.33 -6.48
CA THR A 47 -14.12 0.11 -6.38
C THR A 47 -13.30 -1.06 -5.84
N ILE A 48 -12.03 -1.21 -6.28
CA ILE A 48 -11.12 -2.24 -5.75
C ILE A 48 -10.79 -1.95 -4.28
N GLU A 49 -10.49 -0.70 -3.93
CA GLU A 49 -10.22 -0.28 -2.55
C GLU A 49 -11.37 -0.60 -1.60
N ASP A 50 -12.60 -0.21 -1.96
CA ASP A 50 -13.78 -0.48 -1.13
C ASP A 50 -14.09 -1.98 -1.04
N SER A 51 -13.86 -2.74 -2.13
CA SER A 51 -14.04 -4.19 -2.14
C SER A 51 -13.06 -4.87 -1.18
N LEU A 52 -11.79 -4.47 -1.20
CA LEU A 52 -10.76 -4.95 -0.27
C LEU A 52 -11.09 -4.59 1.19
N LYS A 53 -11.42 -3.34 1.46
CA LYS A 53 -11.77 -2.89 2.82
C LYS A 53 -12.99 -3.61 3.37
N LYS A 54 -14.01 -3.82 2.52
CA LYS A 54 -15.22 -4.54 2.92
C LYS A 54 -14.93 -6.00 3.23
N GLU A 55 -14.10 -6.65 2.41
CA GLU A 55 -13.72 -8.05 2.62
C GLU A 55 -12.91 -8.21 3.90
N LEU A 56 -11.92 -7.33 4.15
CA LEU A 56 -11.17 -7.32 5.40
C LEU A 56 -12.06 -7.14 6.63
N ASN A 57 -13.03 -6.23 6.57
CA ASN A 57 -13.94 -5.99 7.69
C ASN A 57 -14.95 -7.13 7.89
N ASN A 58 -15.48 -7.70 6.81
CA ASN A 58 -16.43 -8.82 6.89
C ASN A 58 -15.79 -10.10 7.40
N ASN A 59 -14.53 -10.31 7.05
CA ASN A 59 -13.77 -11.51 7.40
C ASN A 59 -12.78 -11.28 8.56
N ALA A 60 -12.92 -10.18 9.30
CA ALA A 60 -11.97 -9.84 10.36
C ALA A 60 -11.78 -10.97 11.39
N LYS A 61 -12.87 -11.65 11.79
CA LYS A 61 -12.80 -12.81 12.68
C LYS A 61 -12.16 -14.03 12.03
N THR A 62 -12.42 -14.24 10.74
CA THR A 62 -11.80 -15.31 9.97
C THR A 62 -10.30 -15.04 9.76
N LEU A 63 -9.94 -13.78 9.48
CA LEU A 63 -8.54 -13.36 9.30
C LEU A 63 -7.74 -13.39 10.61
N LEU A 64 -8.39 -13.18 11.76
CA LEU A 64 -7.79 -13.38 13.06
C LEU A 64 -7.71 -14.88 13.43
N GLY A 65 -8.62 -15.68 12.88
CA GLY A 65 -8.83 -17.07 13.25
C GLY A 65 -9.63 -17.26 14.54
N GLY A 66 -10.21 -16.17 15.09
CA GLY A 66 -10.94 -16.15 16.36
C GLY A 66 -11.79 -14.91 16.55
N ASP A 67 -12.62 -14.90 17.60
CA ASP A 67 -13.23 -13.69 18.15
C ASP A 67 -12.19 -12.82 18.85
N PHE A 68 -11.09 -13.44 19.27
CA PHE A 68 -10.01 -12.83 20.02
C PHE A 68 -8.74 -13.66 19.87
N GLU A 69 -7.55 -13.05 19.99
CA GLU A 69 -6.27 -13.73 19.98
C GLU A 69 -5.42 -13.28 21.16
N ILE A 70 -4.81 -14.27 21.81
CA ILE A 70 -3.84 -14.07 22.88
C ILE A 70 -2.48 -14.50 22.31
N ASP A 71 -1.58 -13.55 22.13
CA ASP A 71 -0.27 -13.77 21.52
C ASP A 71 0.82 -13.64 22.58
N TYR A 72 1.60 -14.71 22.74
CA TYR A 72 2.80 -14.75 23.56
C TYR A 72 4.04 -14.91 22.70
N ASN A 73 4.80 -13.86 22.60
CA ASN A 73 6.05 -13.90 21.86
C ASN A 73 7.12 -14.68 22.68
N ARG A 74 7.57 -15.81 22.14
CA ARG A 74 8.72 -16.62 22.63
C ARG A 74 8.54 -17.37 23.93
N ASN A 75 7.38 -17.45 24.50
CA ASN A 75 7.11 -18.33 25.63
C ASN A 75 5.67 -18.83 25.58
N GLN A 76 5.40 -19.92 26.25
CA GLN A 76 4.08 -20.55 26.28
C GLN A 76 3.02 -19.73 27.03
N GLY A 77 3.44 -18.65 27.70
CA GLY A 77 2.55 -17.84 28.53
C GLY A 77 2.15 -18.51 29.84
N ASN A 78 1.15 -17.93 30.49
CA ASN A 78 0.60 -18.45 31.73
C ASN A 78 -0.60 -19.35 31.42
N LEU A 79 -0.40 -20.65 31.43
CA LEU A 79 -1.43 -21.66 31.16
C LEU A 79 -2.62 -21.60 32.14
N GLU A 80 -2.41 -21.16 33.39
CA GLU A 80 -3.52 -20.97 34.32
C GLU A 80 -4.47 -19.88 33.88
N LEU A 81 -3.95 -18.81 33.28
CA LEU A 81 -4.78 -17.73 32.73
C LEU A 81 -5.52 -18.19 31.49
N ILE A 82 -4.89 -18.96 30.61
CA ILE A 82 -5.50 -19.55 29.44
C ILE A 82 -6.63 -20.52 29.81
N ASN A 83 -6.41 -21.38 30.79
CA ASN A 83 -7.43 -22.29 31.30
C ASN A 83 -8.68 -21.54 31.84
N LYS A 84 -8.51 -20.37 32.46
CA LYS A 84 -9.64 -19.50 32.84
C LYS A 84 -10.44 -18.98 31.65
N VAL A 85 -9.82 -18.80 30.48
CA VAL A 85 -10.51 -18.42 29.25
C VAL A 85 -11.27 -19.62 28.69
N GLU A 86 -10.73 -20.84 28.79
CA GLU A 86 -11.40 -22.06 28.34
C GLU A 86 -12.71 -22.35 29.08
N GLU A 87 -12.92 -21.80 30.27
CA GLU A 87 -14.18 -21.93 31.00
C GLU A 87 -15.39 -21.34 30.25
N PHE A 88 -15.17 -20.34 29.41
CA PHE A 88 -16.27 -19.64 28.68
C PHE A 88 -16.06 -19.51 27.17
N ALA A 89 -14.94 -19.99 26.66
CA ALA A 89 -14.60 -19.92 25.25
C ALA A 89 -13.89 -21.20 24.79
N THR A 90 -13.93 -21.49 23.50
CA THR A 90 -13.10 -22.52 22.89
C THR A 90 -11.77 -21.89 22.50
N VAL A 91 -10.67 -22.46 22.98
CA VAL A 91 -9.32 -22.00 22.68
C VAL A 91 -8.63 -23.03 21.79
N SER A 92 -7.99 -22.58 20.73
CA SER A 92 -7.12 -23.37 19.84
C SER A 92 -5.71 -22.81 19.91
N GLN A 93 -4.75 -23.66 20.15
CA GLN A 93 -3.34 -23.30 20.22
C GLN A 93 -2.67 -23.43 18.86
N MET A 94 -1.92 -22.41 18.51
CA MET A 94 -1.08 -22.39 17.33
C MET A 94 0.33 -21.93 17.73
N ILE A 95 1.35 -22.60 17.20
CA ILE A 95 2.73 -22.25 17.48
C ILE A 95 3.47 -22.06 16.16
N GLU A 96 4.08 -20.89 16.01
CA GLU A 96 4.89 -20.57 14.84
C GLU A 96 6.38 -20.54 15.18
N PHE A 97 7.18 -21.10 14.30
CA PHE A 97 8.64 -20.98 14.30
C PHE A 97 9.20 -20.99 12.89
N SER A 98 10.40 -20.48 12.75
CA SER A 98 11.09 -20.44 11.46
C SER A 98 12.31 -21.36 11.50
N THR A 99 12.52 -22.14 10.45
CA THR A 99 13.62 -23.08 10.33
C THR A 99 14.00 -23.33 8.87
N MET A 100 15.14 -23.98 8.63
CA MET A 100 15.50 -24.42 7.29
C MET A 100 14.77 -25.71 6.92
N LEU A 101 14.14 -25.71 5.75
CA LEU A 101 13.55 -26.88 5.13
C LEU A 101 14.36 -27.22 3.89
N SER A 102 14.86 -28.45 3.81
CA SER A 102 15.71 -28.90 2.69
C SER A 102 15.11 -30.10 1.99
N THR A 103 15.37 -30.22 0.68
CA THR A 103 14.93 -31.36 -0.12
C THR A 103 16.02 -32.41 -0.19
N THR A 104 15.67 -33.69 -0.07
CA THR A 104 16.59 -34.84 -0.15
C THR A 104 16.81 -35.30 -1.60
N SER A 105 16.40 -34.55 -2.61
CA SER A 105 16.47 -34.95 -4.00
C SER A 105 17.90 -35.03 -4.52
N ARG A 106 18.23 -36.16 -5.16
CA ARG A 106 19.58 -36.61 -5.57
C ARG A 106 20.42 -35.68 -6.45
N LYS A 107 19.96 -34.48 -6.81
CA LYS A 107 20.68 -33.58 -7.74
C LYS A 107 21.10 -32.21 -7.18
N LYS A 108 20.46 -31.74 -6.10
CA LYS A 108 20.83 -30.50 -5.41
C LYS A 108 20.13 -30.49 -4.06
N ASN A 109 20.88 -30.34 -2.98
CA ASN A 109 20.31 -29.99 -1.68
C ASN A 109 19.91 -28.51 -1.77
N GLU A 110 18.66 -28.25 -2.14
CA GLU A 110 18.09 -26.90 -2.10
C GLU A 110 17.46 -26.76 -0.72
N SER A 111 17.87 -25.75 0.03
CA SER A 111 17.31 -25.42 1.34
C SER A 111 16.69 -24.04 1.30
N LEU A 112 15.59 -23.86 2.03
CA LEU A 112 14.87 -22.61 2.13
C LEU A 112 14.49 -22.31 3.56
N PHE A 113 14.71 -21.09 4.01
CA PHE A 113 14.23 -20.63 5.29
C PHE A 113 12.72 -20.52 5.27
N THR A 114 12.05 -21.39 5.99
CA THR A 114 10.61 -21.63 5.92
C THR A 114 9.99 -21.44 7.29
N ARG A 115 8.82 -20.84 7.32
CA ARG A 115 8.02 -20.73 8.53
C ARG A 115 7.14 -21.98 8.69
N ILE A 116 7.19 -22.58 9.86
CA ILE A 116 6.35 -23.73 10.20
C ILE A 116 5.31 -23.31 11.22
N LYS A 117 4.06 -23.62 10.91
CA LYS A 117 2.91 -23.37 11.74
C LYS A 117 2.40 -24.69 12.26
N THR A 118 2.50 -24.93 13.56
CA THR A 118 1.90 -26.11 14.18
C THR A 118 0.55 -25.76 14.78
N VAL A 119 -0.42 -26.66 14.58
CA VAL A 119 -1.82 -26.43 14.97
C VAL A 119 -2.37 -27.61 15.73
N ASP A 120 -3.30 -27.33 16.66
CA ASP A 120 -4.06 -28.32 17.38
C ASP A 120 -5.22 -28.89 16.56
N LYS A 121 -5.92 -29.89 17.08
CA LYS A 121 -7.08 -30.53 16.41
C LYS A 121 -8.32 -29.62 16.33
N LYS A 122 -8.37 -28.52 17.10
CA LYS A 122 -9.49 -27.57 17.10
C LYS A 122 -9.36 -26.53 15.97
N TYR A 123 -8.18 -26.41 15.37
CA TYR A 123 -7.89 -25.48 14.29
C TYR A 123 -8.50 -25.93 12.94
N PRO A 124 -9.12 -25.02 12.16
CA PRO A 124 -9.38 -23.61 12.45
C PRO A 124 -10.71 -23.40 13.21
N LEU A 125 -10.78 -22.38 14.07
CA LEU A 125 -12.02 -22.03 14.78
C LEU A 125 -13.01 -21.25 13.89
N TYR A 126 -12.50 -20.54 12.89
CA TYR A 126 -13.26 -19.79 11.88
C TYR A 126 -12.69 -20.04 10.50
N GLY A 127 -13.60 -20.12 9.50
CA GLY A 127 -13.23 -20.38 8.10
C GLY A 127 -12.90 -21.85 7.84
N GLU A 128 -12.34 -22.10 6.66
CA GLU A 128 -11.97 -23.45 6.20
C GLU A 128 -10.58 -23.42 5.57
N ILE A 129 -9.82 -24.48 5.77
CA ILE A 129 -8.53 -24.68 5.09
C ILE A 129 -8.81 -25.37 3.75
N THR A 130 -8.31 -24.78 2.67
CA THR A 130 -8.38 -25.41 1.35
C THR A 130 -7.07 -26.12 1.05
N TYR A 131 -7.11 -27.44 0.87
CA TYR A 131 -5.91 -28.27 0.68
C TYR A 131 -6.17 -29.42 -0.30
N GLU A 132 -5.13 -30.02 -0.80
CA GLU A 132 -5.12 -31.19 -1.69
C GLU A 132 -4.02 -32.17 -1.26
N PRO A 133 -4.29 -33.52 -1.23
CA PRO A 133 -5.56 -34.21 -1.47
C PRO A 133 -6.51 -34.12 -0.26
N GLU A 134 -7.77 -34.47 -0.50
CA GLU A 134 -8.80 -34.54 0.57
C GLU A 134 -8.37 -35.50 1.68
N GLY A 135 -8.63 -35.16 2.96
CA GLY A 135 -8.21 -35.94 4.13
C GLY A 135 -6.75 -35.71 4.57
N ALA A 136 -5.96 -34.91 3.86
CA ALA A 136 -4.55 -34.69 4.22
C ALA A 136 -4.38 -33.97 5.59
N LEU A 137 -5.30 -33.08 5.96
CA LEU A 137 -5.28 -32.40 7.26
C LEU A 137 -5.48 -33.39 8.42
N GLU A 138 -6.43 -34.31 8.30
CA GLU A 138 -6.67 -35.33 9.32
C GLU A 138 -5.49 -36.30 9.44
N ARG A 139 -4.89 -36.66 8.30
CA ARG A 139 -3.66 -37.47 8.31
C ARG A 139 -2.52 -36.76 8.99
N MET A 140 -2.34 -35.47 8.78
CA MET A 140 -1.30 -34.66 9.45
C MET A 140 -1.41 -34.72 10.99
N HIS A 141 -2.63 -34.71 11.52
CA HIS A 141 -2.86 -34.81 12.96
C HIS A 141 -2.65 -36.22 13.53
N ASN A 142 -2.83 -37.27 12.73
CA ASN A 142 -2.80 -38.64 13.17
C ASN A 142 -1.47 -39.37 12.86
N GLU A 143 -0.77 -38.95 11.79
CA GLU A 143 0.49 -39.55 11.35
C GLU A 143 1.67 -38.64 11.75
N PRO A 144 2.62 -39.11 12.59
CA PRO A 144 3.79 -38.31 12.95
C PRO A 144 4.70 -38.09 11.76
N LYS A 145 5.49 -37.00 11.77
CA LYS A 145 6.44 -36.64 10.72
C LYS A 145 5.78 -36.40 9.35
N THR A 146 4.57 -35.86 9.34
CA THR A 146 3.87 -35.42 8.13
C THR A 146 3.62 -33.92 8.15
N ILE A 147 3.70 -33.30 6.97
CA ILE A 147 3.48 -31.86 6.81
C ILE A 147 2.67 -31.56 5.56
N LEU A 148 1.98 -30.42 5.59
CA LEU A 148 1.36 -29.78 4.44
C LEU A 148 2.16 -28.54 4.07
N ILE A 149 2.43 -28.32 2.79
CA ILE A 149 3.20 -27.15 2.33
C ILE A 149 2.29 -26.21 1.52
N ASN A 150 2.57 -24.90 1.54
CA ASN A 150 1.83 -23.99 0.68
C ASN A 150 2.27 -24.10 -0.78
N GLU A 151 1.45 -23.57 -1.70
CA GLU A 151 1.75 -23.65 -3.14
C GLU A 151 3.05 -22.93 -3.52
N SER A 152 3.40 -21.83 -2.82
CA SER A 152 4.63 -21.08 -3.05
C SER A 152 5.85 -21.96 -2.76
N LEU A 153 5.92 -22.54 -1.57
CA LEU A 153 7.01 -23.45 -1.15
C LEU A 153 7.15 -24.63 -2.10
N SER A 154 6.00 -25.22 -2.52
CA SER A 154 5.98 -26.31 -3.51
C SER A 154 6.57 -25.91 -4.85
N LYS A 155 6.34 -24.67 -5.32
CA LYS A 155 6.87 -24.13 -6.57
C LYS A 155 8.35 -23.78 -6.46
N THR A 156 8.75 -23.14 -5.36
CA THR A 156 10.13 -22.67 -5.11
C THR A 156 11.09 -23.86 -5.04
N LEU A 157 10.80 -24.84 -4.21
CA LEU A 157 11.63 -26.03 -4.03
C LEU A 157 11.25 -27.21 -4.95
N LYS A 158 10.26 -27.03 -5.82
CA LYS A 158 9.74 -28.06 -6.75
C LYS A 158 9.33 -29.38 -6.07
N ILE A 159 8.85 -29.30 -4.85
CA ILE A 159 8.43 -30.44 -4.03
C ILE A 159 7.09 -30.98 -4.50
N LYS A 160 6.99 -32.31 -4.62
CA LYS A 160 5.76 -33.02 -4.94
C LYS A 160 5.15 -33.67 -3.69
N ILE A 161 3.88 -34.01 -3.76
CA ILE A 161 3.22 -34.79 -2.71
C ILE A 161 3.88 -36.17 -2.60
N ASN A 162 4.05 -36.67 -1.38
CA ASN A 162 4.76 -37.87 -0.98
C ASN A 162 6.30 -37.81 -1.11
N GLU A 163 6.88 -36.65 -1.36
CA GLU A 163 8.33 -36.46 -1.24
C GLU A 163 8.75 -36.23 0.22
N ILE A 164 9.98 -36.61 0.52
CA ILE A 164 10.58 -36.44 1.85
C ILE A 164 11.36 -35.13 1.85
N VAL A 165 11.15 -34.35 2.90
CA VAL A 165 11.90 -33.13 3.19
C VAL A 165 12.53 -33.21 4.56
N ASN A 166 13.67 -32.55 4.74
CA ASN A 166 14.32 -32.48 6.04
C ASN A 166 14.00 -31.16 6.71
N ILE A 167 13.57 -31.24 7.94
CA ILE A 167 13.41 -30.10 8.86
C ILE A 167 14.39 -30.32 9.99
N GLN A 168 15.43 -29.51 10.08
CA GLN A 168 16.61 -29.82 10.88
C GLN A 168 17.16 -31.20 10.50
N ASP A 169 17.38 -32.09 11.46
CA ASP A 169 17.90 -33.45 11.26
C ASP A 169 16.79 -34.53 11.16
N GLN A 170 15.53 -34.11 10.96
CA GLN A 170 14.39 -35.02 10.94
C GLN A 170 13.73 -35.06 9.56
N GLU A 171 13.44 -36.25 9.07
CA GLU A 171 12.73 -36.47 7.83
C GLU A 171 11.21 -36.34 8.03
N PHE A 172 10.57 -35.53 7.18
CA PHE A 172 9.13 -35.34 7.11
C PHE A 172 8.61 -35.68 5.74
N THR A 173 7.42 -36.28 5.67
CA THR A 173 6.74 -36.57 4.42
C THR A 173 5.75 -35.43 4.10
N VAL A 174 5.84 -34.88 2.90
CA VAL A 174 4.86 -33.91 2.40
C VAL A 174 3.62 -34.64 1.93
N ILE A 175 2.53 -34.62 2.70
CA ILE A 175 1.31 -35.36 2.41
C ILE A 175 0.25 -34.56 1.63
N GLY A 176 0.46 -33.28 1.47
CA GLY A 176 -0.47 -32.42 0.72
C GLY A 176 0.00 -31.00 0.54
N LYS A 177 -0.78 -30.26 -0.23
CA LYS A 177 -0.57 -28.84 -0.49
C LYS A 177 -1.73 -28.03 0.04
N VAL A 178 -1.43 -26.93 0.70
CA VAL A 178 -2.42 -25.96 1.18
C VAL A 178 -2.54 -24.83 0.19
N LYS A 179 -3.76 -24.55 -0.25
CA LYS A 179 -4.08 -23.44 -1.15
C LYS A 179 -4.40 -22.17 -0.38
N SER A 180 -5.16 -22.30 0.72
CA SER A 180 -5.51 -21.17 1.58
C SER A 180 -5.77 -21.62 3.02
N VAL A 181 -5.41 -20.75 3.97
CA VAL A 181 -5.78 -20.85 5.39
C VAL A 181 -6.61 -19.63 5.76
N PRO A 182 -7.54 -19.74 6.73
CA PRO A 182 -8.42 -18.64 7.07
C PRO A 182 -7.69 -17.48 7.77
N ASP A 183 -6.76 -17.80 8.67
CA ASP A 183 -6.03 -16.86 9.53
C ASP A 183 -4.78 -16.30 8.83
N VAL A 184 -4.99 -15.55 7.77
CA VAL A 184 -3.92 -14.89 7.02
C VAL A 184 -3.52 -13.61 7.76
N SER A 185 -2.83 -13.74 8.88
CA SER A 185 -2.29 -12.58 9.60
C SER A 185 -0.83 -12.31 9.21
N GLY A 186 -0.55 -11.08 8.79
CA GLY A 186 0.81 -10.60 8.56
C GLY A 186 1.55 -11.17 7.35
N PHE A 187 2.86 -11.35 7.51
CA PHE A 187 3.80 -11.81 6.47
C PHE A 187 3.54 -13.24 5.94
N VAL A 188 2.76 -14.05 6.66
CA VAL A 188 2.40 -15.42 6.25
C VAL A 188 1.64 -15.45 4.92
N ALA A 189 0.92 -14.37 4.61
CA ALA A 189 0.20 -14.23 3.34
C ALA A 189 1.12 -14.26 2.11
N PHE A 190 2.39 -13.88 2.24
CA PHE A 190 3.29 -13.61 1.12
C PHE A 190 4.54 -14.49 1.08
N GLY A 191 4.73 -15.42 2.02
CA GLY A 191 5.95 -16.20 2.14
C GLY A 191 5.77 -17.70 1.93
N ASP A 192 6.89 -18.42 2.00
CA ASP A 192 6.95 -19.87 1.99
C ASP A 192 6.73 -20.41 3.40
N TRP A 193 5.72 -21.26 3.59
CA TRP A 193 5.36 -21.83 4.88
C TRP A 193 4.81 -23.24 4.77
N ALA A 194 4.86 -23.95 5.90
CA ALA A 194 4.30 -25.29 6.05
C ALA A 194 3.41 -25.38 7.28
N LEU A 195 2.42 -26.26 7.23
CA LEU A 195 1.53 -26.61 8.32
C LEU A 195 1.89 -27.99 8.86
N ALA A 196 1.95 -28.11 10.19
CA ALA A 196 2.31 -29.34 10.88
C ALA A 196 1.42 -29.55 12.11
N SER A 197 1.40 -30.77 12.66
CA SER A 197 0.74 -31.03 13.94
C SER A 197 1.61 -30.59 15.14
N GLU A 198 1.01 -30.41 16.32
CA GLU A 198 1.72 -30.08 17.55
C GLU A 198 2.82 -31.09 17.89
N GLN A 199 2.65 -32.37 17.54
CA GLN A 199 3.66 -33.43 17.76
C GLN A 199 5.00 -33.12 17.10
N THR A 200 5.01 -32.25 16.09
CA THR A 200 6.24 -31.80 15.40
C THR A 200 7.21 -31.13 16.37
N LEU A 201 6.72 -30.39 17.35
CA LEU A 201 7.58 -29.73 18.34
C LEU A 201 8.37 -30.70 19.20
N ASP A 202 7.74 -31.80 19.60
CA ASP A 202 8.41 -32.87 20.39
C ASP A 202 9.44 -33.63 19.53
N ILE A 203 9.08 -33.91 18.26
CA ILE A 203 9.96 -34.58 17.30
C ILE A 203 11.22 -33.74 17.04
N LEU A 204 11.07 -32.43 16.89
CA LEU A 204 12.16 -31.47 16.67
C LEU A 204 12.85 -31.05 17.99
N LYS A 205 12.36 -31.51 19.14
CA LYS A 205 12.88 -31.18 20.50
C LYS A 205 12.88 -29.64 20.75
N LEU A 206 11.88 -28.94 20.23
CA LEU A 206 11.78 -27.49 20.36
C LEU A 206 11.10 -27.02 21.66
N ASN A 207 10.57 -27.92 22.47
CA ASN A 207 9.91 -27.61 23.76
C ASN A 207 10.91 -27.27 24.91
N GLY A 208 12.19 -27.01 24.55
CA GLY A 208 13.24 -26.68 25.52
C GLY A 208 13.44 -25.17 25.72
N ILE A 209 14.15 -24.83 26.81
CA ILE A 209 14.57 -23.46 27.10
C ILE A 209 15.47 -22.95 25.97
N GLY A 210 15.12 -21.78 25.40
CA GLY A 210 15.91 -21.16 24.33
C GLY A 210 15.31 -21.33 22.91
N SER A 211 14.22 -22.06 22.76
CA SER A 211 13.51 -22.19 21.51
C SER A 211 12.74 -20.89 21.18
N PHE A 212 12.78 -20.46 19.93
CA PHE A 212 12.11 -19.25 19.47
C PHE A 212 10.74 -19.59 18.90
N LEU A 213 9.81 -19.88 19.78
CA LEU A 213 8.44 -20.25 19.46
C LEU A 213 7.49 -19.09 19.77
N ASN A 214 6.68 -18.70 18.81
CA ASN A 214 5.57 -17.78 19.04
C ASN A 214 4.31 -18.58 19.32
N TYR A 215 3.69 -18.34 20.46
CA TYR A 215 2.47 -19.01 20.87
C TYR A 215 1.28 -18.09 20.66
N GLU A 216 0.35 -18.51 19.83
CA GLU A 216 -0.89 -17.82 19.56
C GLU A 216 -2.06 -18.69 20.00
N TYR A 217 -2.91 -18.13 20.84
CA TYR A 217 -4.13 -18.80 21.29
C TYR A 217 -5.32 -18.11 20.65
N LYS A 218 -5.96 -18.79 19.69
CA LYS A 218 -7.17 -18.31 19.04
C LYS A 218 -8.37 -18.63 19.91
N VAL A 219 -9.23 -17.65 20.16
CA VAL A 219 -10.35 -17.76 21.08
C VAL A 219 -11.66 -17.59 20.31
N LYS A 220 -12.61 -18.51 20.52
CA LYS A 220 -13.98 -18.44 20.00
C LYS A 220 -14.96 -18.47 21.16
N PHE A 221 -15.75 -17.41 21.32
CA PHE A 221 -16.73 -17.35 22.39
C PHE A 221 -17.88 -18.34 22.17
N ASN A 222 -18.27 -19.05 23.24
CA ASN A 222 -19.33 -20.04 23.19
C ASN A 222 -20.72 -19.40 22.98
N GLN A 223 -20.88 -18.10 23.28
CA GLN A 223 -22.11 -17.33 23.08
C GLN A 223 -21.82 -16.01 22.37
N ASN A 224 -22.43 -15.80 21.23
CA ASN A 224 -22.21 -14.62 20.36
C ASN A 224 -22.87 -13.31 20.83
N LYS A 225 -23.64 -13.31 21.94
CA LYS A 225 -24.48 -12.14 22.29
C LYS A 225 -23.78 -11.05 23.09
N ASP A 226 -22.63 -11.34 23.72
CA ASP A 226 -22.00 -10.42 24.69
C ASP A 226 -20.47 -10.33 24.46
N SER A 227 -20.00 -10.19 23.20
CA SER A 227 -18.57 -10.12 22.88
C SER A 227 -17.83 -9.08 23.73
N ASP A 228 -18.39 -7.88 23.87
CA ASP A 228 -17.80 -6.76 24.61
C ASP A 228 -17.60 -7.08 26.11
N ILE A 229 -18.49 -7.90 26.69
CA ILE A 229 -18.37 -8.33 28.10
C ILE A 229 -17.23 -9.36 28.23
N PHE A 230 -17.14 -10.30 27.29
CA PHE A 230 -16.08 -11.31 27.29
C PHE A 230 -14.71 -10.70 27.00
N GLU A 231 -14.61 -9.73 26.10
CA GLU A 231 -13.38 -8.99 25.82
C GLU A 231 -12.87 -8.28 27.08
N LYS A 232 -13.71 -7.52 27.75
CA LYS A 232 -13.38 -6.88 29.03
C LYS A 232 -13.00 -7.87 30.14
N LYS A 233 -13.59 -9.07 30.12
CA LYS A 233 -13.25 -10.14 31.08
C LYS A 233 -11.85 -10.67 30.79
N ILE A 234 -11.49 -10.89 29.51
CA ILE A 234 -10.16 -11.33 29.09
C ILE A 234 -9.12 -10.28 29.45
N GLU A 235 -9.36 -9.01 29.11
CA GLU A 235 -8.45 -7.91 29.47
C GLU A 235 -8.18 -7.86 30.98
N LYS A 236 -9.22 -8.11 31.80
CA LYS A 236 -9.07 -8.16 33.25
C LYS A 236 -8.27 -9.37 33.72
N ILE A 237 -8.41 -10.53 33.06
CA ILE A 237 -7.65 -11.76 33.39
C ILE A 237 -6.16 -11.55 33.10
N PHE A 238 -5.82 -10.88 31.99
CA PHE A 238 -4.43 -10.68 31.56
C PHE A 238 -3.82 -9.34 31.97
N LYS A 239 -4.53 -8.52 32.76
CA LYS A 239 -4.11 -7.16 33.12
C LYS A 239 -2.70 -7.08 33.73
N ASP A 240 -2.32 -8.11 34.52
CA ASP A 240 -1.06 -8.14 35.23
C ASP A 240 0.05 -8.89 34.48
N ASP A 241 -0.26 -9.52 33.34
CA ASP A 241 0.73 -10.21 32.49
C ASP A 241 1.20 -9.27 31.37
N GLN A 242 2.34 -8.62 31.59
CA GLN A 242 2.94 -7.68 30.63
C GLN A 242 3.54 -8.35 29.37
N ARG A 243 3.54 -9.68 29.30
CA ARG A 243 4.13 -10.45 28.20
C ARG A 243 3.11 -10.85 27.15
N VAL A 244 1.83 -10.63 27.43
CA VAL A 244 0.73 -10.99 26.54
C VAL A 244 0.38 -9.83 25.63
N LYS A 245 0.15 -10.14 24.36
CA LYS A 245 -0.45 -9.22 23.39
C LYS A 245 -1.86 -9.71 23.06
N LEU A 246 -2.83 -8.86 23.33
CA LEU A 246 -4.21 -9.13 23.02
C LEU A 246 -4.56 -8.53 21.67
N ARG A 247 -5.02 -9.35 20.72
CA ARG A 247 -5.40 -8.89 19.39
C ARG A 247 -6.89 -9.04 19.16
N TYR A 248 -7.47 -8.01 18.58
CA TYR A 248 -8.90 -7.93 18.24
C TYR A 248 -9.10 -8.12 16.74
N PRO A 249 -10.29 -8.57 16.29
CA PRO A 249 -10.60 -8.73 14.88
C PRO A 249 -10.36 -7.46 14.05
N GLU A 250 -10.62 -6.29 14.62
CA GLU A 250 -10.42 -4.99 13.97
C GLU A 250 -8.95 -4.71 13.63
N ASN A 251 -8.02 -5.27 14.42
CA ASN A 251 -6.58 -5.10 14.29
C ASN A 251 -5.86 -6.36 13.76
N SER A 252 -6.60 -7.43 13.49
CA SER A 252 -6.07 -8.74 13.10
C SER A 252 -5.18 -8.70 11.86
N ALA A 253 -5.57 -7.87 10.91
CA ALA A 253 -4.85 -7.70 9.65
C ALA A 253 -4.08 -6.36 9.60
N SER A 254 -3.58 -5.86 10.73
CA SER A 254 -2.94 -4.52 10.80
C SER A 254 -1.78 -4.37 9.79
N GLY A 255 -0.94 -5.36 9.64
CA GLY A 255 0.12 -5.39 8.62
C GLY A 255 -0.43 -5.36 7.21
N LEU A 256 -1.38 -6.23 6.90
CA LEU A 256 -2.04 -6.30 5.59
C LEU A 256 -2.86 -5.02 5.32
N LYS A 257 -3.59 -4.53 6.30
CA LYS A 257 -4.35 -3.26 6.22
C LYS A 257 -3.44 -2.09 5.92
N ARG A 258 -2.27 -2.00 6.54
CA ARG A 258 -1.26 -0.96 6.27
C ARG A 258 -0.71 -1.05 4.85
N ILE A 259 -0.37 -2.25 4.37
CA ILE A 259 0.08 -2.47 2.98
C ILE A 259 -1.00 -2.04 1.99
N ILE A 260 -2.25 -2.46 2.22
CA ILE A 260 -3.39 -2.10 1.37
C ILE A 260 -3.64 -0.59 1.40
N ASN A 261 -3.57 0.04 2.56
CA ASN A 261 -3.75 1.47 2.70
C ASN A 261 -2.67 2.27 1.98
N ASN A 262 -1.40 1.91 2.14
CA ASN A 262 -0.27 2.56 1.44
C ASN A 262 -0.39 2.40 -0.08
N PHE A 263 -0.74 1.20 -0.56
CA PHE A 263 -0.94 0.94 -1.98
C PHE A 263 -2.16 1.68 -2.53
N SER A 264 -3.27 1.69 -1.81
CA SER A 264 -4.47 2.44 -2.13
C SER A 264 -4.21 3.94 -2.20
N GLN A 265 -3.45 4.50 -1.24
CA GLN A 265 -3.02 5.89 -1.26
C GLN A 265 -2.21 6.22 -2.52
N PHE A 266 -1.23 5.39 -2.85
CA PHE A 266 -0.45 5.54 -4.08
C PHE A 266 -1.32 5.51 -5.34
N LEU A 267 -2.19 4.51 -5.46
CA LEU A 267 -3.10 4.38 -6.59
C LEU A 267 -4.06 5.58 -6.71
N SER A 268 -4.55 6.10 -5.58
CA SER A 268 -5.41 7.29 -5.55
C SER A 268 -4.67 8.52 -6.08
N LEU A 269 -3.41 8.75 -5.69
CA LEU A 269 -2.58 9.85 -6.19
C LEU A 269 -2.33 9.72 -7.71
N VAL A 270 -2.03 8.51 -8.18
CA VAL A 270 -1.88 8.20 -9.61
C VAL A 270 -3.17 8.50 -10.38
N SER A 271 -4.32 8.09 -9.83
CA SER A 271 -5.63 8.32 -10.47
C SER A 271 -5.94 9.80 -10.65
N ILE A 272 -5.65 10.61 -9.63
CA ILE A 272 -5.88 12.06 -9.70
C ILE A 272 -4.94 12.68 -10.72
N SER A 273 -3.69 12.26 -10.75
CA SER A 273 -2.73 12.75 -11.74
C SER A 273 -3.17 12.39 -13.16
N ALA A 274 -3.64 11.15 -13.37
CA ALA A 274 -4.22 10.75 -14.66
C ALA A 274 -5.42 11.62 -15.02
N MET A 275 -6.26 11.96 -14.03
CA MET A 275 -7.42 12.82 -14.25
C MET A 275 -7.02 14.28 -14.53
N LEU A 276 -5.98 14.82 -13.91
CA LEU A 276 -5.45 16.14 -14.23
C LEU A 276 -4.87 16.20 -15.66
N ILE A 277 -4.13 15.16 -16.06
CA ILE A 277 -3.62 15.03 -17.44
C ILE A 277 -4.77 14.95 -18.43
N ALA A 278 -5.79 14.16 -18.14
CA ALA A 278 -6.99 14.07 -18.95
C ALA A 278 -7.76 15.39 -18.99
N GLY A 279 -7.77 16.18 -17.91
CA GLY A 279 -8.32 17.54 -17.88
C GLY A 279 -7.69 18.46 -18.93
N ILE A 280 -6.36 18.38 -19.11
CA ILE A 280 -5.65 19.09 -20.18
C ILE A 280 -6.16 18.61 -21.55
N GLY A 281 -6.31 17.30 -21.75
CA GLY A 281 -6.86 16.69 -22.97
C GLY A 281 -8.30 17.14 -23.25
N ILE A 282 -9.15 17.14 -22.22
CA ILE A 282 -10.54 17.63 -22.29
C ILE A 282 -10.55 19.11 -22.71
N SER A 283 -9.72 19.94 -22.09
CA SER A 283 -9.62 21.37 -22.41
C SER A 283 -9.27 21.59 -23.87
N ASN A 284 -8.30 20.86 -24.41
CA ASN A 284 -7.91 20.95 -25.83
C ASN A 284 -9.01 20.49 -26.78
N THR A 285 -9.62 19.35 -26.47
CA THR A 285 -10.69 18.77 -27.28
C THR A 285 -11.91 19.69 -27.27
N PHE A 286 -12.21 20.28 -26.13
CA PHE A 286 -13.32 21.20 -25.99
C PHE A 286 -13.05 22.54 -26.70
N LEU A 287 -11.82 23.05 -26.69
CA LEU A 287 -11.43 24.21 -27.49
C LEU A 287 -11.60 23.93 -28.99
N SER A 288 -11.19 22.75 -29.45
CA SER A 288 -11.41 22.33 -30.84
C SER A 288 -12.91 22.26 -31.20
N PHE A 289 -13.73 21.74 -30.28
CA PHE A 289 -15.19 21.70 -30.44
C PHE A 289 -15.79 23.12 -30.54
N ILE A 290 -15.38 24.05 -29.67
CA ILE A 290 -15.83 25.45 -29.74
C ILE A 290 -15.38 26.08 -31.04
N ASN A 291 -14.16 25.85 -31.52
CA ASN A 291 -13.64 26.33 -32.79
C ASN A 291 -14.48 25.84 -33.97
N GLN A 292 -14.86 24.57 -34.00
CA GLN A 292 -15.73 24.00 -35.02
C GLN A 292 -17.16 24.57 -35.00
N ASN A 293 -17.57 25.15 -33.88
CA ASN A 293 -18.89 25.74 -33.68
C ASN A 293 -18.88 27.28 -33.69
N ASN A 294 -17.74 27.92 -34.06
CA ASN A 294 -17.59 29.38 -34.10
C ASN A 294 -18.71 30.09 -34.89
N MET A 295 -19.09 29.53 -36.04
CA MET A 295 -20.19 30.04 -36.88
C MET A 295 -21.51 30.01 -36.10
N SER A 296 -21.83 28.89 -35.43
CA SER A 296 -23.06 28.75 -34.64
C SER A 296 -23.10 29.73 -33.46
N ILE A 297 -21.94 29.95 -32.82
CA ILE A 297 -21.80 30.91 -31.72
C ILE A 297 -22.00 32.33 -32.21
N ALA A 298 -21.40 32.68 -33.35
CA ALA A 298 -21.54 34.00 -33.94
C ALA A 298 -22.99 34.28 -34.35
N VAL A 299 -23.70 33.30 -34.97
CA VAL A 299 -25.14 33.39 -35.29
C VAL A 299 -25.98 33.64 -34.06
N ARG A 300 -25.75 32.85 -32.99
CA ARG A 300 -26.48 33.02 -31.72
C ARG A 300 -26.27 34.42 -31.13
N LYS A 301 -25.04 35.00 -31.22
CA LYS A 301 -24.76 36.37 -30.79
C LYS A 301 -25.44 37.40 -31.67
N ALA A 302 -25.48 37.17 -33.00
CA ALA A 302 -26.15 38.07 -33.94
C ALA A 302 -27.68 38.13 -33.72
N VAL A 303 -28.30 37.01 -33.28
CA VAL A 303 -29.73 36.91 -32.93
C VAL A 303 -30.01 37.45 -31.51
N GLY A 304 -28.99 37.93 -30.77
CA GLY A 304 -29.19 38.61 -29.49
C GLY A 304 -28.87 37.78 -28.24
N PHE A 305 -28.30 36.56 -28.38
CA PHE A 305 -27.87 35.81 -27.21
C PHE A 305 -26.63 36.44 -26.55
N TYR A 306 -26.70 36.73 -25.28
CA TYR A 306 -25.55 37.19 -24.50
C TYR A 306 -24.49 36.10 -24.36
N SER A 307 -23.23 36.50 -24.35
CA SER A 307 -22.09 35.54 -24.12
C SER A 307 -22.28 34.70 -22.86
N GLY A 308 -22.86 35.26 -21.80
CA GLY A 308 -23.14 34.53 -20.56
C GLY A 308 -24.09 33.35 -20.72
N ASN A 309 -25.19 33.53 -21.52
CA ASN A 309 -26.15 32.46 -21.76
C ASN A 309 -25.57 31.35 -22.64
N ILE A 310 -24.70 31.69 -23.57
CA ILE A 310 -23.98 30.74 -24.40
C ILE A 310 -22.99 29.94 -23.53
N LYS A 311 -22.26 30.57 -22.59
CA LYS A 311 -21.39 29.89 -21.63
C LYS A 311 -22.17 28.95 -20.73
N LYS A 312 -23.31 29.39 -20.16
CA LYS A 312 -24.19 28.55 -19.35
C LYS A 312 -24.64 27.29 -20.09
N LEU A 313 -24.98 27.45 -21.40
CA LEU A 313 -25.37 26.30 -22.23
C LEU A 313 -24.23 25.28 -22.38
N TYR A 314 -22.99 25.72 -22.61
CA TYR A 314 -21.85 24.79 -22.71
C TYR A 314 -21.47 24.14 -21.34
N TYR A 315 -21.55 24.90 -20.26
CA TYR A 315 -21.38 24.30 -18.91
C TYR A 315 -22.43 23.25 -18.60
N LEU A 316 -23.70 23.51 -18.99
CA LEU A 316 -24.77 22.54 -18.81
C LEU A 316 -24.57 21.28 -19.66
N GLN A 317 -24.08 21.41 -20.89
CA GLN A 317 -23.72 20.27 -21.74
C GLN A 317 -22.63 19.41 -21.11
N LEU A 318 -21.56 20.02 -20.60
CA LEU A 318 -20.48 19.31 -19.93
C LEU A 318 -20.96 18.64 -18.63
N PHE A 319 -21.84 19.29 -17.87
CA PHE A 319 -22.43 18.73 -16.65
C PHE A 319 -23.30 17.49 -16.95
N ILE A 320 -24.14 17.54 -17.97
CA ILE A 320 -24.97 16.39 -18.38
C ILE A 320 -24.07 15.23 -18.85
N LEU A 321 -23.04 15.51 -19.65
CA LEU A 321 -22.09 14.51 -20.08
C LEU A 321 -21.35 13.88 -18.88
N LEU A 322 -20.87 14.70 -17.95
CA LEU A 322 -20.20 14.21 -16.76
C LEU A 322 -21.10 13.28 -15.93
N LEU A 323 -22.36 13.65 -15.73
CA LEU A 323 -23.32 12.86 -14.96
C LEU A 323 -23.56 11.49 -15.59
N ILE A 324 -23.79 11.44 -16.89
CA ILE A 324 -24.00 10.17 -17.61
C ILE A 324 -22.73 9.33 -17.61
N ILE A 325 -21.59 9.96 -17.91
CA ILE A 325 -20.32 9.23 -18.03
C ILE A 325 -19.82 8.74 -16.67
N SER A 326 -20.04 9.48 -15.58
CA SER A 326 -19.67 9.03 -14.23
C SER A 326 -20.41 7.75 -13.81
N ILE A 327 -21.71 7.66 -14.14
CA ILE A 327 -22.51 6.46 -13.91
C ILE A 327 -21.98 5.30 -14.77
N CYS A 328 -21.76 5.53 -16.07
CA CYS A 328 -21.25 4.50 -16.97
C CYS A 328 -19.85 4.02 -16.55
N ALA A 329 -18.96 4.93 -16.16
CA ALA A 329 -17.61 4.62 -15.68
C ALA A 329 -17.64 3.82 -14.37
N TYR A 330 -18.53 4.20 -13.44
CA TYR A 330 -18.73 3.47 -12.19
C TYR A 330 -19.25 2.04 -12.44
N VAL A 331 -20.26 1.87 -13.28
CA VAL A 331 -20.77 0.53 -13.65
C VAL A 331 -19.68 -0.30 -14.34
N ALA A 332 -18.95 0.30 -15.27
CA ALA A 332 -17.87 -0.39 -15.97
C ALA A 332 -16.72 -0.81 -15.01
N SER A 333 -16.48 -0.07 -13.93
CA SER A 333 -15.42 -0.36 -12.97
C SER A 333 -15.63 -1.69 -12.22
N PHE A 334 -16.87 -2.18 -12.10
CA PHE A 334 -17.13 -3.50 -11.50
C PHE A 334 -16.48 -4.65 -12.26
N VAL A 335 -16.21 -4.49 -13.54
CA VAL A 335 -15.49 -5.50 -14.35
C VAL A 335 -14.03 -5.65 -13.89
N THR A 336 -13.47 -4.62 -13.28
CA THR A 336 -12.07 -4.67 -12.82
C THR A 336 -11.88 -5.53 -11.56
N VAL A 337 -12.90 -5.72 -10.74
CA VAL A 337 -12.83 -6.50 -9.49
C VAL A 337 -12.56 -7.99 -9.75
N PRO A 338 -13.26 -8.69 -10.64
CA PRO A 338 -12.94 -10.08 -10.97
C PRO A 338 -11.53 -10.27 -11.54
N ILE A 339 -11.05 -9.27 -12.32
CA ILE A 339 -9.69 -9.30 -12.87
C ILE A 339 -8.68 -9.17 -11.72
N ALA A 340 -8.88 -8.21 -10.82
CA ALA A 340 -8.02 -8.02 -9.64
C ALA A 340 -8.07 -9.26 -8.72
N ASN A 341 -9.25 -9.86 -8.54
CA ASN A 341 -9.44 -11.04 -7.70
C ASN A 341 -8.56 -12.21 -8.14
N LYS A 342 -8.45 -12.46 -9.47
CA LYS A 342 -7.60 -13.52 -9.99
C LYS A 342 -6.15 -13.43 -9.50
N TYR A 343 -5.59 -12.23 -9.50
CA TYR A 343 -4.20 -12.00 -9.05
C TYR A 343 -4.07 -11.96 -7.52
N LEU A 344 -5.07 -11.45 -6.82
CA LEU A 344 -5.06 -11.36 -5.35
C LEU A 344 -5.30 -12.71 -4.70
N SER A 345 -6.20 -13.56 -5.24
CA SER A 345 -6.44 -14.90 -4.72
C SER A 345 -5.23 -15.82 -4.88
N GLU A 346 -4.51 -15.73 -6.01
CA GLU A 346 -3.29 -16.49 -6.24
C GLU A 346 -2.10 -16.00 -5.39
N GLY A 347 -2.03 -14.69 -5.09
CA GLY A 347 -0.91 -14.08 -4.36
C GLY A 347 -1.10 -14.03 -2.85
N ILE A 348 -2.30 -13.74 -2.36
CA ILE A 348 -2.58 -13.43 -0.96
C ILE A 348 -3.61 -14.38 -0.33
N GLY A 349 -4.29 -15.20 -1.16
CA GLY A 349 -5.37 -16.06 -0.69
C GLY A 349 -6.68 -15.33 -0.36
N LEU A 350 -6.79 -14.03 -0.67
CA LEU A 350 -7.98 -13.22 -0.42
C LEU A 350 -8.89 -13.21 -1.64
N ASN A 351 -10.14 -13.56 -1.43
CA ASN A 351 -11.19 -13.46 -2.46
C ASN A 351 -11.95 -12.15 -2.27
N ILE A 352 -11.88 -11.26 -3.26
CA ILE A 352 -12.61 -9.98 -3.23
C ILE A 352 -13.87 -10.04 -4.09
N TYR A 353 -14.96 -9.48 -3.54
CA TYR A 353 -16.24 -9.38 -4.23
C TYR A 353 -16.58 -7.91 -4.49
N PRO A 354 -17.26 -7.60 -5.61
CA PRO A 354 -17.61 -6.22 -5.94
C PRO A 354 -18.47 -5.57 -4.84
N ALA A 355 -17.96 -4.49 -4.26
CA ALA A 355 -18.67 -3.72 -3.24
C ALA A 355 -19.37 -2.51 -3.89
N ILE A 356 -20.71 -2.45 -3.78
CA ILE A 356 -21.48 -1.29 -4.22
C ILE A 356 -21.39 -0.20 -3.15
N SER A 357 -20.87 0.97 -3.53
CA SER A 357 -20.74 2.14 -2.67
C SER A 357 -21.30 3.39 -3.38
N TYR A 358 -22.47 3.85 -2.93
CA TYR A 358 -23.05 5.09 -3.45
C TYR A 358 -22.17 6.31 -3.14
N ILE A 359 -21.42 6.25 -2.04
CA ILE A 359 -20.48 7.31 -1.64
C ILE A 359 -19.37 7.46 -2.69
N ASN A 360 -18.88 6.36 -3.24
CA ASN A 360 -17.85 6.41 -4.29
C ASN A 360 -18.39 7.01 -5.59
N LEU A 361 -19.60 6.69 -5.98
CA LEU A 361 -20.24 7.34 -7.14
C LEU A 361 -20.28 8.86 -6.96
N VAL A 362 -20.68 9.34 -5.78
CA VAL A 362 -20.71 10.77 -5.47
C VAL A 362 -19.30 11.37 -5.47
N LYS A 363 -18.32 10.69 -4.87
CA LYS A 363 -16.91 11.14 -4.88
C LYS A 363 -16.36 11.29 -6.31
N ILE A 364 -16.55 10.25 -7.15
CA ILE A 364 -16.10 10.25 -8.55
C ILE A 364 -16.74 11.40 -9.32
N PHE A 365 -18.04 11.61 -9.14
CA PHE A 365 -18.76 12.72 -9.75
C PHE A 365 -18.21 14.08 -9.29
N LEU A 366 -18.01 14.29 -7.99
CA LEU A 366 -17.51 15.55 -7.45
C LEU A 366 -16.08 15.86 -7.88
N ILE A 367 -15.19 14.87 -7.86
CA ILE A 367 -13.81 15.00 -8.34
C ILE A 367 -13.83 15.33 -9.84
N GLY A 368 -14.64 14.59 -10.62
CA GLY A 368 -14.85 14.83 -12.05
C GLY A 368 -15.36 16.23 -12.33
N LEU A 369 -16.30 16.70 -11.54
CA LEU A 369 -16.86 18.05 -11.66
C LEU A 369 -15.81 19.13 -11.40
N LEU A 370 -15.01 18.99 -10.33
CA LEU A 370 -13.94 19.93 -10.01
C LEU A 370 -12.91 20.01 -11.13
N VAL A 371 -12.41 18.87 -11.61
CA VAL A 371 -11.42 18.85 -12.71
C VAL A 371 -12.02 19.41 -13.98
N LEU A 372 -13.24 19.02 -14.33
CA LEU A 372 -13.93 19.54 -15.52
C LEU A 372 -14.10 21.06 -15.44
N ILE A 373 -14.50 21.62 -14.31
CA ILE A 373 -14.62 23.07 -14.11
C ILE A 373 -13.26 23.75 -14.28
N ILE A 374 -12.21 23.25 -13.59
CA ILE A 374 -10.86 23.84 -13.63
C ILE A 374 -10.38 23.98 -15.08
N PHE A 375 -10.50 22.92 -15.87
CA PHE A 375 -9.96 22.87 -17.22
C PHE A 375 -10.90 23.45 -18.29
N SER A 376 -12.21 23.57 -18.04
CA SER A 376 -13.16 24.17 -18.97
C SER A 376 -13.24 25.69 -18.86
N ILE A 377 -12.87 26.31 -17.72
CA ILE A 377 -12.93 27.76 -17.52
C ILE A 377 -12.21 28.54 -18.62
N PRO A 378 -10.91 28.31 -18.93
CA PRO A 378 -10.20 29.09 -19.96
C PRO A 378 -10.76 28.85 -21.37
N THR A 379 -11.26 27.63 -21.60
CA THR A 379 -11.83 27.23 -22.88
C THR A 379 -13.18 27.89 -23.13
N ILE A 380 -14.10 27.84 -22.16
CA ILE A 380 -15.44 28.46 -22.29
C ILE A 380 -15.33 29.97 -22.33
N SER A 381 -14.33 30.54 -21.65
CA SER A 381 -14.10 31.98 -21.70
C SER A 381 -13.64 32.48 -23.06
N SER A 382 -13.08 31.62 -23.92
CA SER A 382 -12.73 31.96 -25.30
C SER A 382 -13.94 32.33 -26.16
N ILE A 383 -15.16 31.96 -25.78
CA ILE A 383 -16.42 32.35 -26.42
C ILE A 383 -16.55 33.87 -26.50
N ASP A 384 -15.97 34.63 -25.56
CA ASP A 384 -16.00 36.07 -25.56
C ASP A 384 -15.27 36.68 -26.78
N GLN A 385 -14.28 35.95 -27.30
CA GLN A 385 -13.51 36.39 -28.49
C GLN A 385 -14.31 36.30 -29.81
N VAL A 386 -15.38 35.51 -29.83
CA VAL A 386 -16.24 35.37 -31.02
C VAL A 386 -17.11 36.61 -31.16
N LYS A 387 -16.88 37.41 -32.23
CA LYS A 387 -17.68 38.59 -32.55
C LYS A 387 -18.75 38.24 -33.58
N ALA A 388 -19.96 38.79 -33.42
CA ALA A 388 -21.05 38.65 -34.40
C ALA A 388 -20.65 39.19 -35.77
N SER A 389 -19.81 40.25 -35.83
CA SER A 389 -19.30 40.83 -37.07
C SER A 389 -18.44 39.88 -37.92
N ASN A 390 -17.91 38.81 -37.34
CA ASN A 390 -17.11 37.81 -38.07
C ASN A 390 -17.97 37.05 -39.12
N LEU A 391 -19.29 37.00 -38.95
CA LEU A 391 -20.23 36.43 -39.91
C LEU A 391 -20.18 37.15 -41.24
N PHE A 392 -20.07 38.46 -41.21
CA PHE A 392 -20.11 39.31 -42.42
C PHE A 392 -18.77 39.38 -43.14
N ARG A 393 -17.67 39.04 -42.46
CA ARG A 393 -16.31 39.11 -43.02
C ARG A 393 -15.78 37.76 -43.51
N ASN A 394 -16.50 36.67 -43.26
CA ASN A 394 -16.06 35.29 -43.53
C ASN A 394 -14.69 34.94 -42.91
N VAL A 395 -14.23 35.70 -41.90
CA VAL A 395 -12.93 35.54 -41.25
C VAL A 395 -13.14 34.89 -39.88
N PHE A 396 -13.06 33.57 -39.83
CA PHE A 396 -13.07 32.84 -38.56
C PHE A 396 -11.63 32.56 -38.16
N GLN A 397 -11.15 33.30 -37.16
CA GLN A 397 -9.87 33.00 -36.52
C GLN A 397 -10.03 31.85 -35.57
N ASN A 398 -9.03 30.99 -35.48
CA ASN A 398 -8.96 29.97 -34.44
C ASN A 398 -8.92 30.61 -33.05
N LEU A 399 -9.89 30.28 -32.24
CA LEU A 399 -9.96 30.73 -30.85
C LEU A 399 -8.80 30.14 -30.04
N GLN A 400 -8.39 30.91 -29.06
CA GLN A 400 -7.34 30.52 -28.13
C GLN A 400 -7.86 30.54 -26.70
N PHE A 401 -7.17 29.86 -25.83
CA PHE A 401 -7.47 29.96 -24.42
C PHE A 401 -7.45 31.41 -23.96
N TYR A 402 -8.49 31.80 -23.28
CA TYR A 402 -8.60 33.15 -22.72
C TYR A 402 -8.27 33.12 -21.24
N TYR A 403 -7.16 33.76 -20.86
CA TYR A 403 -6.67 33.85 -19.52
C TYR A 403 -6.84 35.28 -18.97
N SER A 404 -7.90 35.52 -18.20
CA SER A 404 -7.95 36.72 -17.35
C SER A 404 -7.34 36.41 -15.98
N LYS A 405 -6.78 37.42 -15.32
CA LYS A 405 -6.19 37.24 -13.96
C LYS A 405 -7.19 36.61 -12.97
N LYS A 406 -8.47 37.01 -13.05
CA LYS A 406 -9.55 36.46 -12.20
C LYS A 406 -9.80 34.97 -12.46
N LEU A 407 -9.79 34.53 -13.73
CA LEU A 407 -10.04 33.14 -14.11
C LEU A 407 -8.87 32.24 -13.73
N VAL A 408 -7.64 32.73 -13.91
CA VAL A 408 -6.44 32.01 -13.47
C VAL A 408 -6.46 31.82 -11.94
N PHE A 409 -6.78 32.89 -11.20
CA PHE A 409 -6.92 32.79 -9.74
C PHE A 409 -7.99 31.78 -9.31
N LEU A 410 -9.15 31.78 -9.97
CA LEU A 410 -10.22 30.82 -9.69
C LEU A 410 -9.79 29.39 -9.98
N SER A 411 -9.10 29.16 -11.11
CA SER A 411 -8.59 27.82 -11.45
C SER A 411 -7.56 27.31 -10.45
N ILE A 412 -6.63 28.18 -10.01
CA ILE A 412 -5.62 27.85 -8.98
C ILE A 412 -6.31 27.57 -7.63
N PHE A 413 -7.29 28.37 -7.25
CA PHE A 413 -8.05 28.19 -6.02
C PHE A 413 -8.79 26.85 -6.01
N LEU A 414 -9.49 26.49 -7.08
CA LEU A 414 -10.16 25.19 -7.20
C LEU A 414 -9.17 24.03 -7.19
N LEU A 415 -8.01 24.20 -7.84
CA LEU A 415 -6.95 23.21 -7.83
C LEU A 415 -6.37 23.02 -6.43
N SER A 416 -6.18 24.10 -5.66
CA SER A 416 -5.71 24.01 -4.27
C SER A 416 -6.73 23.30 -3.37
N ILE A 417 -8.02 23.52 -3.57
CA ILE A 417 -9.09 22.77 -2.87
C ILE A 417 -8.97 21.27 -3.18
N LEU A 418 -8.78 20.91 -4.44
CA LEU A 418 -8.66 19.51 -4.84
C LEU A 418 -7.45 18.86 -4.15
N ILE A 419 -6.29 19.51 -4.16
CA ILE A 419 -5.08 19.02 -3.50
C ILE A 419 -5.30 18.87 -1.98
N LEU A 420 -5.90 19.88 -1.35
CA LEU A 420 -6.21 19.85 0.09
C LEU A 420 -7.13 18.68 0.46
N LEU A 421 -8.21 18.46 -0.29
CA LEU A 421 -9.15 17.37 -0.05
C LEU A 421 -8.46 16.00 -0.05
N PHE A 422 -7.47 15.80 -0.93
CA PHE A 422 -6.70 14.55 -0.99
C PHE A 422 -5.62 14.46 0.07
N THR A 423 -4.95 15.57 0.39
CA THR A 423 -3.90 15.61 1.39
C THR A 423 -4.45 15.39 2.80
N PHE A 424 -5.56 16.04 3.16
CA PHE A 424 -6.15 15.88 4.50
C PHE A 424 -6.77 14.50 4.77
N LYS A 425 -7.17 13.80 3.71
CA LYS A 425 -7.74 12.44 3.83
C LYS A 425 -6.67 11.34 3.79
N SER A 426 -5.45 11.70 3.52
CA SER A 426 -4.31 10.77 3.42
C SER A 426 -3.77 10.43 4.81
N GLU A 427 -3.46 9.17 5.05
CA GLU A 427 -2.77 8.72 6.28
C GLU A 427 -1.40 9.40 6.44
N ASN A 428 -0.74 9.71 5.31
CA ASN A 428 0.55 10.41 5.27
C ASN A 428 0.47 11.68 4.43
N PRO A 429 0.03 12.83 5.00
CA PRO A 429 -0.12 14.09 4.27
C PRO A 429 1.17 14.58 3.58
N GLY A 430 2.33 14.32 4.21
CA GLY A 430 3.63 14.69 3.67
C GLY A 430 3.94 14.03 2.32
N TYR A 431 3.67 12.73 2.19
CA TYR A 431 3.85 12.01 0.91
C TYR A 431 2.91 12.52 -0.18
N SER A 432 1.66 12.79 0.16
CA SER A 432 0.69 13.34 -0.80
C SER A 432 1.13 14.72 -1.31
N LEU A 433 1.58 15.59 -0.43
CA LEU A 433 2.06 16.93 -0.80
C LEU A 433 3.33 16.87 -1.65
N SER A 434 4.28 16.02 -1.29
CA SER A 434 5.52 15.79 -2.05
C SER A 434 5.23 15.27 -3.45
N TYR A 435 4.26 14.34 -3.57
CA TYR A 435 3.83 13.81 -4.87
C TYR A 435 3.25 14.90 -5.78
N PHE A 436 2.35 15.74 -5.26
CA PHE A 436 1.82 16.87 -6.04
C PHE A 436 2.91 17.87 -6.40
N GLY A 437 3.86 18.13 -5.49
CA GLY A 437 5.04 18.94 -5.77
C GLY A 437 5.83 18.41 -6.95
N ALA A 438 6.16 17.11 -6.95
CA ALA A 438 6.85 16.44 -8.05
C ALA A 438 6.06 16.50 -9.36
N PHE A 439 4.73 16.28 -9.31
CA PHE A 439 3.85 16.41 -10.48
C PHE A 439 3.94 17.79 -11.11
N PHE A 440 3.88 18.86 -10.31
CA PHE A 440 4.00 20.22 -10.82
C PHE A 440 5.39 20.56 -11.35
N ILE A 441 6.45 20.05 -10.71
CA ILE A 441 7.82 20.17 -11.22
C ILE A 441 7.94 19.50 -12.59
N CYS A 442 7.42 18.28 -12.76
CA CYS A 442 7.38 17.61 -14.07
C CYS A 442 6.59 18.41 -15.12
N LEU A 443 5.45 18.99 -14.73
CA LEU A 443 4.66 19.84 -15.60
C LEU A 443 5.45 21.05 -16.09
N ILE A 444 6.16 21.74 -15.19
CA ILE A 444 7.03 22.88 -15.53
C ILE A 444 8.17 22.43 -16.43
N MET A 445 8.80 21.29 -16.12
CA MET A 445 9.89 20.73 -16.93
C MET A 445 9.45 20.44 -18.36
N PHE A 446 8.30 19.79 -18.57
CA PHE A 446 7.77 19.53 -19.91
C PHE A 446 7.35 20.82 -20.63
N PHE A 447 6.86 21.83 -19.90
CA PHE A 447 6.60 23.14 -20.47
C PHE A 447 7.88 23.81 -20.99
N LEU A 448 8.95 23.82 -20.19
CA LEU A 448 10.26 24.33 -20.59
C LEU A 448 10.86 23.55 -21.75
N LEU A 449 10.76 22.22 -21.71
CA LEU A 449 11.18 21.33 -22.80
C LEU A 449 10.44 21.65 -24.09
N SER A 450 9.13 21.89 -24.04
CA SER A 450 8.34 22.27 -25.21
C SER A 450 8.81 23.58 -25.81
N LYS A 451 9.13 24.58 -24.98
CA LYS A 451 9.69 25.86 -25.41
C LYS A 451 11.07 25.69 -26.06
N PHE A 452 11.91 24.83 -25.46
CA PHE A 452 13.23 24.53 -25.99
C PHE A 452 13.14 23.84 -27.37
N ILE A 453 12.26 22.85 -27.53
CA ILE A 453 12.03 22.16 -28.81
C ILE A 453 11.59 23.15 -29.88
N ILE A 454 10.59 24.00 -29.59
CA ILE A 454 10.12 25.00 -30.52
C ILE A 454 11.23 25.98 -30.88
N PHE A 455 12.04 26.43 -29.94
CA PHE A 455 13.16 27.32 -30.17
C PHE A 455 14.21 26.67 -31.07
N SER A 456 14.57 25.40 -30.81
CA SER A 456 15.53 24.64 -31.59
C SER A 456 15.05 24.42 -33.01
N LEU A 457 13.77 24.03 -33.17
CA LEU A 457 13.17 23.85 -34.52
C LEU A 457 13.10 25.14 -35.32
N LYS A 458 12.90 26.31 -34.68
CA LYS A 458 12.95 27.60 -35.35
C LYS A 458 14.33 27.97 -35.93
N LYS A 459 15.41 27.50 -35.30
CA LYS A 459 16.79 27.73 -35.74
C LYS A 459 17.24 26.79 -36.86
N LEU A 460 16.56 25.66 -37.05
CA LEU A 460 16.89 24.70 -38.09
C LEU A 460 16.56 25.28 -39.48
N LYS A 461 17.59 25.56 -40.28
CA LYS A 461 17.46 25.88 -41.71
C LYS A 461 17.32 24.56 -42.48
N VAL A 462 16.07 24.13 -42.71
CA VAL A 462 15.80 22.89 -43.44
C VAL A 462 15.79 23.19 -44.94
N ASN A 463 16.78 22.67 -45.66
CA ASN A 463 16.88 22.75 -47.14
C ASN A 463 16.14 21.59 -47.85
N SER A 464 15.54 20.67 -47.11
CA SER A 464 14.83 19.50 -47.63
C SER A 464 13.33 19.74 -47.71
N GLY A 465 12.71 19.22 -48.76
CA GLY A 465 11.29 19.08 -49.09
C GLY A 465 10.25 20.02 -48.49
N ILE A 466 9.32 20.48 -49.27
CA ILE A 466 8.22 21.40 -48.91
C ILE A 466 7.41 20.83 -47.71
N SER A 467 7.21 19.51 -47.62
CA SER A 467 6.48 18.84 -46.57
C SER A 467 7.11 19.03 -45.18
N LEU A 468 8.42 18.84 -45.06
CA LEU A 468 9.15 19.05 -43.80
C LEU A 468 9.15 20.51 -43.37
N LYS A 469 9.31 21.44 -44.33
CA LYS A 469 9.26 22.87 -44.05
C LYS A 469 7.88 23.32 -43.55
N LEU A 470 6.79 22.79 -44.11
CA LEU A 470 5.42 23.05 -43.67
C LEU A 470 5.17 22.44 -42.26
N SER A 471 5.63 21.22 -42.02
CA SER A 471 5.49 20.57 -40.72
C SER A 471 6.19 21.35 -39.61
N ILE A 472 7.44 21.77 -39.82
CA ILE A 472 8.18 22.60 -38.86
C ILE A 472 7.49 23.95 -38.65
N LYS A 473 6.99 24.59 -39.73
CA LYS A 473 6.26 25.84 -39.61
C LYS A 473 4.99 25.69 -38.78
N ASN A 474 4.24 24.60 -38.96
CA ASN A 474 3.04 24.32 -38.16
C ASN A 474 3.36 24.11 -36.69
N ILE A 475 4.42 23.35 -36.35
CA ILE A 475 4.86 23.10 -34.97
C ILE A 475 5.34 24.40 -34.31
N THR A 476 6.04 25.26 -35.07
CA THR A 476 6.69 26.48 -34.54
C THR A 476 5.84 27.73 -34.61
N GLN A 477 4.61 27.64 -35.10
CA GLN A 477 3.69 28.80 -35.15
C GLN A 477 3.52 29.41 -33.74
N THR A 478 3.40 30.74 -33.69
CA THR A 478 3.34 31.51 -32.42
C THR A 478 2.16 31.13 -31.53
N LYS A 479 1.18 30.42 -32.08
CA LYS A 479 -0.07 30.01 -31.41
C LYS A 479 -0.33 28.51 -31.59
N SER A 480 0.75 27.72 -31.66
CA SER A 480 0.66 26.27 -31.83
C SER A 480 0.13 25.57 -30.57
N ILE A 481 -0.63 24.50 -30.76
CA ILE A 481 -1.08 23.60 -29.69
C ILE A 481 0.09 22.72 -29.19
N THR A 482 1.24 22.70 -29.88
CA THR A 482 2.41 21.87 -29.62
C THR A 482 2.85 21.86 -28.15
N PRO A 483 2.97 23.01 -27.41
CA PRO A 483 3.39 22.97 -25.99
C PRO A 483 2.47 22.13 -25.13
N ILE A 484 1.18 22.25 -25.32
CA ILE A 484 0.18 21.54 -24.52
C ILE A 484 0.18 20.04 -24.86
N THR A 485 0.37 19.70 -26.13
CA THR A 485 0.50 18.31 -26.59
C THR A 485 1.74 17.65 -25.99
N ILE A 486 2.90 18.32 -26.01
CA ILE A 486 4.14 17.81 -25.41
C ILE A 486 3.96 17.61 -23.90
N MET A 487 3.33 18.56 -23.21
CA MET A 487 3.05 18.45 -21.77
C MET A 487 2.13 17.26 -21.47
N SER A 488 1.02 17.12 -22.18
CA SER A 488 0.06 16.05 -21.90
C SER A 488 0.63 14.66 -22.23
N LEU A 489 1.33 14.50 -23.35
CA LEU A 489 1.97 13.24 -23.72
C LEU A 489 3.15 12.92 -22.78
N GLY A 490 3.98 13.92 -22.49
CA GLY A 490 5.12 13.75 -21.57
C GLY A 490 4.67 13.32 -20.18
N LEU A 491 3.71 14.02 -19.59
CA LEU A 491 3.13 13.65 -18.30
C LEU A 491 2.45 12.28 -18.33
N GLY A 492 1.72 11.95 -19.40
CA GLY A 492 1.07 10.65 -19.55
C GLY A 492 2.06 9.50 -19.57
N VAL A 493 3.13 9.61 -20.35
CA VAL A 493 4.21 8.61 -20.41
C VAL A 493 4.95 8.52 -19.06
N THR A 494 5.25 9.65 -18.43
CA THR A 494 5.90 9.69 -17.11
C THR A 494 5.04 8.97 -16.07
N LEU A 495 3.73 9.21 -16.05
CA LEU A 495 2.82 8.56 -15.13
C LEU A 495 2.79 7.03 -15.33
N LEU A 496 2.71 6.58 -16.60
CA LEU A 496 2.73 5.14 -16.91
C LEU A 496 4.05 4.48 -16.49
N LEU A 497 5.18 5.13 -16.74
CA LEU A 497 6.49 4.64 -16.30
C LEU A 497 6.60 4.62 -14.78
N THR A 498 6.13 5.66 -14.10
CA THR A 498 6.13 5.70 -12.63
C THR A 498 5.28 4.57 -12.07
N LEU A 499 4.09 4.32 -12.62
CA LEU A 499 3.22 3.23 -12.20
C LEU A 499 3.90 1.85 -12.40
N ALA A 500 4.54 1.65 -13.54
CA ALA A 500 5.25 0.41 -13.84
C ALA A 500 6.44 0.20 -12.89
N LEU A 501 7.26 1.25 -12.66
CA LEU A 501 8.42 1.19 -11.76
C LEU A 501 8.00 0.94 -10.30
N VAL A 502 7.00 1.66 -9.82
CA VAL A 502 6.50 1.45 -8.44
C VAL A 502 5.89 0.07 -8.30
N GLY A 503 5.10 -0.40 -9.29
CA GLY A 503 4.51 -1.74 -9.27
C GLY A 503 5.57 -2.84 -9.25
N THR A 504 6.62 -2.74 -10.07
CA THR A 504 7.72 -3.72 -10.09
C THR A 504 8.58 -3.66 -8.83
N ASN A 505 8.84 -2.46 -8.28
CA ASN A 505 9.56 -2.32 -7.03
C ASN A 505 8.75 -2.87 -5.84
N PHE A 506 7.44 -2.66 -5.84
CA PHE A 506 6.55 -3.22 -4.83
C PHE A 506 6.54 -4.75 -4.87
N GLN A 507 6.47 -5.37 -6.06
CA GLN A 507 6.60 -6.81 -6.21
C GLN A 507 7.96 -7.33 -5.72
N ARG A 508 9.05 -6.62 -6.05
CA ARG A 508 10.39 -6.97 -5.57
C ARG A 508 10.52 -6.83 -4.06
N GLU A 509 9.93 -5.82 -3.47
CA GLU A 509 9.96 -5.59 -2.03
C GLU A 509 9.20 -6.69 -1.27
N ILE A 510 8.07 -7.14 -1.80
CA ILE A 510 7.36 -8.31 -1.27
C ILE A 510 8.19 -9.59 -1.42
N ALA A 511 8.86 -9.77 -2.57
CA ALA A 511 9.68 -10.93 -2.84
C ALA A 511 11.02 -10.93 -2.07
N LYS A 512 11.59 -9.76 -1.79
CA LYS A 512 12.85 -9.56 -1.04
C LYS A 512 12.74 -9.77 0.47
N SER A 513 11.58 -10.11 0.99
CA SER A 513 11.45 -10.48 2.41
C SER A 513 12.20 -11.76 2.80
N ILE A 514 12.95 -12.34 1.86
CA ILE A 514 13.87 -13.45 2.10
C ILE A 514 15.27 -12.94 1.71
N PRO A 515 16.26 -12.91 2.63
CA PRO A 515 17.62 -12.52 2.31
C PRO A 515 18.22 -13.45 1.25
N ASP A 516 18.96 -12.87 0.30
CA ASP A 516 19.67 -13.61 -0.75
C ASP A 516 20.73 -14.60 -0.19
N ILE A 517 21.16 -14.36 1.07
CA ILE A 517 22.13 -15.19 1.80
C ILE A 517 21.51 -15.48 3.17
N ALA A 518 20.64 -16.50 3.25
CA ALA A 518 20.19 -17.04 4.53
C ALA A 518 21.26 -18.00 5.07
N PRO A 519 21.62 -17.94 6.37
CA PRO A 519 22.52 -18.94 6.96
C PRO A 519 21.89 -20.33 6.87
N ASP A 520 22.71 -21.35 6.57
CA ASP A 520 22.26 -22.75 6.54
C ASP A 520 21.80 -23.23 7.91
N TYR A 521 22.40 -22.71 8.97
CA TYR A 521 22.10 -23.08 10.35
C TYR A 521 22.11 -21.88 11.28
N PHE A 522 21.15 -21.83 12.20
CA PHE A 522 21.10 -20.90 13.33
C PHE A 522 21.31 -21.67 14.62
N PHE A 523 22.34 -21.31 15.38
CA PHE A 523 22.60 -21.85 16.70
C PHE A 523 22.32 -20.77 17.74
N VAL A 524 21.56 -21.12 18.79
CA VAL A 524 21.10 -20.15 19.78
C VAL A 524 21.37 -20.70 21.17
N GLY A 525 21.66 -19.80 22.12
CA GLY A 525 21.87 -20.19 23.52
C GLY A 525 23.25 -20.75 23.83
N ILE A 526 24.24 -20.50 22.96
CA ILE A 526 25.62 -20.87 23.22
C ILE A 526 26.16 -19.98 24.33
N GLN A 527 26.62 -20.62 25.43
CA GLN A 527 27.18 -19.88 26.56
C GLN A 527 28.55 -19.32 26.20
N ASN A 528 28.88 -18.14 26.76
CA ASN A 528 30.12 -17.42 26.42
C ASN A 528 31.37 -18.28 26.66
N GLY A 529 31.38 -19.16 27.65
CA GLY A 529 32.47 -20.08 27.92
C GLY A 529 32.62 -21.25 26.92
N GLU A 530 31.61 -21.49 26.08
CA GLU A 530 31.61 -22.58 25.09
C GLU A 530 31.81 -22.09 23.66
N LYS A 531 31.81 -20.78 23.44
CA LYS A 531 31.93 -20.14 22.12
C LYS A 531 33.10 -20.69 21.31
N GLU A 532 34.32 -20.65 21.85
CA GLU A 532 35.53 -21.09 21.13
C GLU A 532 35.51 -22.59 20.80
N LYS A 533 34.98 -23.40 21.71
CA LYS A 533 34.87 -24.84 21.51
C LYS A 533 33.87 -25.17 20.42
N PHE A 534 32.76 -24.45 20.40
CA PHE A 534 31.71 -24.58 19.41
C PHE A 534 32.22 -24.18 17.99
N GLU A 535 32.88 -23.04 17.89
CA GLU A 535 33.47 -22.54 16.65
C GLU A 535 34.51 -23.50 16.07
N LYS A 536 35.42 -23.99 16.90
CA LYS A 536 36.37 -25.03 16.52
C LYS A 536 35.70 -26.33 16.05
N SER A 537 34.59 -26.72 16.69
CA SER A 537 33.87 -27.93 16.30
C SER A 537 33.24 -27.80 14.91
N ILE A 538 32.69 -26.66 14.59
CA ILE A 538 32.12 -26.40 13.24
C ILE A 538 33.23 -26.38 12.20
N LEU A 539 34.34 -25.66 12.42
CA LEU A 539 35.45 -25.56 11.48
C LEU A 539 36.19 -26.92 11.28
N LEU A 540 36.08 -27.84 12.27
CA LEU A 540 36.56 -29.21 12.09
C LEU A 540 35.64 -30.05 11.18
N MET A 541 34.33 -29.77 11.17
CA MET A 541 33.35 -30.43 10.28
C MET A 541 33.36 -29.86 8.89
N ASP A 542 33.40 -28.53 8.78
CA ASP A 542 33.49 -27.79 7.51
C ASP A 542 34.53 -26.67 7.62
N PRO A 543 35.73 -26.85 7.10
CA PRO A 543 36.78 -25.84 7.13
C PRO A 543 36.44 -24.55 6.36
N ASN A 544 35.44 -24.60 5.47
CA ASN A 544 34.99 -23.44 4.67
C ASN A 544 33.74 -22.76 5.26
N ALA A 545 33.25 -23.19 6.43
CA ALA A 545 32.10 -22.61 7.07
C ALA A 545 32.35 -21.13 7.39
N ASN A 546 31.44 -20.28 6.94
CA ASN A 546 31.39 -18.88 7.36
C ASN A 546 30.55 -18.78 8.62
N ILE A 547 31.16 -18.39 9.74
CA ILE A 547 30.52 -18.35 11.04
C ILE A 547 30.38 -16.89 11.47
N GLU A 548 29.12 -16.46 11.63
CA GLU A 548 28.81 -15.17 12.24
C GLU A 548 28.33 -15.40 13.68
N ILE A 549 28.94 -14.71 14.64
CA ILE A 549 28.61 -14.83 16.05
C ILE A 549 28.15 -13.49 16.58
N VAL A 550 26.90 -13.45 17.05
CA VAL A 550 26.30 -12.23 17.59
C VAL A 550 25.90 -12.45 19.05
N PRO A 551 26.46 -11.66 19.96
CA PRO A 551 26.07 -11.73 21.38
C PRO A 551 24.66 -11.15 21.57
N MET A 552 23.84 -11.78 22.41
CA MET A 552 22.47 -11.33 22.68
C MET A 552 22.12 -11.42 24.16
N VAL A 553 21.32 -10.46 24.61
CA VAL A 553 20.70 -10.46 25.94
C VAL A 553 19.24 -10.01 25.83
N SER A 554 18.35 -10.62 26.63
CA SER A 554 16.99 -10.12 26.75
C SER A 554 16.97 -8.89 27.63
N SER A 555 16.38 -7.80 27.13
CA SER A 555 16.24 -6.55 27.88
C SER A 555 14.87 -5.91 27.62
N GLY A 556 14.30 -5.28 28.63
CA GLY A 556 13.05 -4.51 28.52
C GLY A 556 13.30 -3.05 28.88
N ILE A 557 12.72 -2.12 28.12
CA ILE A 557 12.78 -0.69 28.42
C ILE A 557 11.71 -0.39 29.47
N ILE A 558 12.12 -0.03 30.69
CA ILE A 558 11.19 0.24 31.80
C ILE A 558 10.99 1.74 32.09
N LYS A 559 11.99 2.57 31.77
CA LYS A 559 11.89 4.05 31.89
C LYS A 559 12.68 4.73 30.78
N ILE A 560 12.20 5.89 30.35
CA ILE A 560 12.91 6.83 29.50
C ILE A 560 12.98 8.15 30.27
N ASN A 561 14.19 8.63 30.57
CA ASN A 561 14.42 9.81 31.42
C ASN A 561 13.67 9.72 32.78
N GLY A 562 13.59 8.53 33.36
CA GLY A 562 12.89 8.27 34.61
C GLY A 562 11.37 8.17 34.53
N ILE A 563 10.77 8.34 33.34
CA ILE A 563 9.33 8.33 33.11
C ILE A 563 8.92 6.99 32.46
N ASN A 564 7.70 6.53 32.73
CA ASN A 564 7.17 5.30 32.12
C ASN A 564 7.09 5.49 30.58
N PRO A 565 7.66 4.58 29.78
CA PRO A 565 7.70 4.70 28.32
C PRO A 565 6.32 4.76 27.66
N ASN A 566 5.28 4.17 28.27
CA ASN A 566 3.89 4.25 27.78
C ASN A 566 3.31 5.68 27.73
N THR A 567 3.97 6.65 28.37
CA THR A 567 3.57 8.08 28.30
C THR A 567 4.12 8.79 27.08
N TYR A 568 5.10 8.20 26.39
CA TYR A 568 5.73 8.80 25.22
C TYR A 568 5.03 8.48 23.90
N ILE A 569 4.31 7.36 23.86
CA ILE A 569 3.77 6.82 22.63
C ILE A 569 2.47 6.04 22.90
N ASP A 570 1.49 6.21 22.02
CA ASP A 570 0.23 5.48 22.08
C ASP A 570 0.36 4.07 21.48
N SER A 571 -0.48 3.16 21.93
CA SER A 571 -0.50 1.76 21.47
C SER A 571 -0.71 1.59 19.96
N ASP A 572 -1.28 2.59 19.30
CA ASP A 572 -1.53 2.59 17.85
C ASP A 572 -0.32 3.02 17.03
N ASN A 573 0.78 3.44 17.67
CA ASN A 573 1.98 3.86 16.97
C ASN A 573 2.79 2.66 16.49
N ASP A 574 3.35 2.77 15.30
CA ASP A 574 4.20 1.76 14.66
C ASP A 574 5.42 1.32 15.49
N SER A 575 5.93 2.17 16.36
CA SER A 575 7.10 1.90 17.21
C SER A 575 6.75 1.42 18.63
N PHE A 576 5.45 1.27 18.95
CA PHE A 576 5.01 0.79 20.28
C PHE A 576 5.57 -0.57 20.64
N TRP A 577 5.81 -1.43 19.63
CA TRP A 577 6.41 -2.75 19.80
C TRP A 577 7.74 -2.74 20.57
N VAL A 578 8.47 -1.64 20.60
CA VAL A 578 9.78 -1.51 21.27
C VAL A 578 9.65 -1.62 22.78
N ILE A 579 8.55 -1.13 23.34
CA ILE A 579 8.28 -1.13 24.80
C ILE A 579 7.27 -2.17 25.23
N GLU A 580 6.59 -2.80 24.30
CA GLU A 580 5.50 -3.75 24.56
C GLU A 580 5.96 -5.04 25.25
N SER A 581 7.21 -5.45 25.01
CA SER A 581 7.79 -6.68 25.59
C SER A 581 9.30 -6.59 25.68
N GLU A 582 9.92 -7.55 26.43
CA GLU A 582 11.37 -7.70 26.38
C GLU A 582 11.88 -7.91 24.96
N ARG A 583 13.00 -7.28 24.66
CA ARG A 583 13.67 -7.32 23.35
C ARG A 583 15.04 -7.99 23.47
N ARG A 584 15.49 -8.51 22.35
CA ARG A 584 16.89 -8.94 22.25
C ARG A 584 17.73 -7.72 21.96
N SER A 585 18.58 -7.39 22.89
CA SER A 585 19.63 -6.41 22.69
C SER A 585 20.91 -7.13 22.33
N SER A 586 21.62 -6.62 21.37
CA SER A 586 22.94 -7.10 20.95
C SER A 586 23.98 -5.98 21.15
N TRP A 587 25.25 -6.34 21.05
CA TRP A 587 26.34 -5.37 21.04
C TRP A 587 27.38 -5.76 20.01
N SER A 588 28.03 -4.77 19.42
CA SER A 588 29.10 -4.94 18.43
C SER A 588 30.15 -3.87 18.63
N GLU A 589 31.41 -4.21 18.42
CA GLU A 589 32.51 -3.25 18.44
C GLU A 589 32.46 -2.26 17.27
N LYS A 590 31.96 -2.73 16.13
CA LYS A 590 31.85 -1.97 14.89
C LYS A 590 30.40 -1.75 14.52
N VAL A 591 30.13 -0.72 13.73
CA VAL A 591 28.82 -0.53 13.11
C VAL A 591 28.50 -1.76 12.25
N PRO A 592 27.34 -2.42 12.43
CA PRO A 592 26.91 -3.51 11.52
C PRO A 592 26.87 -3.05 10.06
N GLU A 593 27.21 -3.94 9.11
CA GLU A 593 27.45 -3.56 7.71
C GLU A 593 26.25 -2.86 7.05
N ASP A 594 25.02 -3.26 7.40
CA ASP A 594 23.78 -2.70 6.80
C ASP A 594 23.16 -1.58 7.62
N ASN A 595 23.90 -1.00 8.57
CA ASN A 595 23.43 0.09 9.41
C ASN A 595 24.12 1.41 9.09
N LEU A 596 23.32 2.45 8.82
CA LEU A 596 23.80 3.79 8.58
C LEU A 596 23.59 4.67 9.82
N ILE A 597 24.65 5.27 10.37
CA ILE A 597 24.50 6.25 11.45
C ILE A 597 23.95 7.55 10.86
N VAL A 598 22.77 7.95 11.35
CA VAL A 598 22.07 9.17 10.91
C VAL A 598 22.45 10.37 11.76
N LYS A 599 22.70 10.15 13.06
CA LYS A 599 23.04 11.21 14.02
C LYS A 599 23.88 10.65 15.16
N GLY A 600 24.87 11.43 15.62
CA GLY A 600 25.82 11.02 16.66
C GLY A 600 26.99 10.22 16.08
N GLU A 601 27.77 9.60 16.96
CA GLU A 601 28.93 8.78 16.61
C GLU A 601 28.80 7.39 17.24
N TRP A 602 29.54 6.39 16.74
CA TRP A 602 29.56 5.06 17.35
C TRP A 602 30.15 5.13 18.75
N TRP A 603 30.43 4.01 19.39
CA TRP A 603 30.78 3.95 20.81
C TRP A 603 31.94 4.91 21.22
N ASP A 604 31.73 5.67 22.30
CA ASP A 604 32.80 6.45 22.93
C ASP A 604 33.60 5.53 23.89
N LEU A 605 34.71 5.02 23.41
CA LEU A 605 35.59 4.12 24.18
C LEU A 605 36.29 4.82 25.37
N SER A 606 36.22 6.15 25.48
CA SER A 606 36.75 6.88 26.64
C SER A 606 35.88 6.72 27.90
N ARG A 607 34.65 6.18 27.74
CA ARG A 607 33.67 5.99 28.82
C ARG A 607 33.34 4.50 29.05
N PRO A 608 34.31 3.65 29.43
CA PRO A 608 34.12 2.18 29.44
C PRO A 608 33.11 1.68 30.49
N ASN A 609 32.80 2.48 31.50
CA ASN A 609 31.89 2.12 32.60
C ASN A 609 30.45 2.64 32.39
N GLN A 610 30.16 3.30 31.29
CA GLN A 610 28.83 3.84 30.99
C GLN A 610 28.20 3.03 29.86
N LEU A 611 27.00 2.48 30.12
CA LEU A 611 26.25 1.80 29.07
C LEU A 611 25.82 2.85 28.01
N GLN A 612 26.26 2.64 26.80
CA GLN A 612 25.90 3.46 25.63
C GLN A 612 24.90 2.72 24.78
N ILE A 613 23.92 3.42 24.23
CA ILE A 613 22.82 2.84 23.45
C ILE A 613 22.82 3.47 22.06
N SER A 614 22.78 2.62 21.05
CA SER A 614 22.48 2.99 19.67
C SER A 614 21.02 2.66 19.39
N LEU A 615 20.24 3.66 18.98
CA LEU A 615 18.81 3.52 18.77
C LEU A 615 18.44 3.66 17.29
N ASP A 616 17.39 2.94 16.86
CA ASP A 616 16.81 3.14 15.54
C ASP A 616 16.28 4.57 15.38
N ALA A 617 16.59 5.22 14.26
CA ALA A 617 16.23 6.62 13.99
C ALA A 617 14.71 6.83 13.93
N LYS A 618 13.94 5.86 13.44
CA LYS A 618 12.48 5.92 13.44
C LYS A 618 11.93 5.83 14.85
N VAL A 619 12.45 4.90 15.63
CA VAL A 619 12.08 4.74 17.05
C VAL A 619 12.39 6.00 17.84
N ALA A 620 13.59 6.56 17.66
CA ALA A 620 13.98 7.82 18.31
C ALA A 620 13.03 8.97 17.99
N LYS A 621 12.61 9.08 16.73
CA LYS A 621 11.65 10.09 16.27
C LYS A 621 10.26 9.89 16.88
N ASP A 622 9.76 8.66 16.87
CA ASP A 622 8.41 8.33 17.34
C ASP A 622 8.27 8.52 18.85
N PHE A 623 9.33 8.22 19.60
CA PHE A 623 9.42 8.47 21.05
C PHE A 623 9.89 9.87 21.42
N ASN A 624 10.16 10.73 20.45
CA ASN A 624 10.72 12.07 20.65
C ASN A 624 11.98 12.09 21.53
N VAL A 625 12.86 11.11 21.32
CA VAL A 625 14.11 10.91 22.06
C VAL A 625 15.25 11.70 21.41
N ASN A 626 16.11 12.29 22.23
CA ASN A 626 17.29 13.01 21.81
C ASN A 626 18.58 12.28 22.21
N LEU A 627 19.70 12.68 21.60
CA LEU A 627 21.02 12.22 22.05
C LEU A 627 21.28 12.71 23.48
N GLY A 628 21.79 11.83 24.34
CA GLY A 628 21.99 12.07 25.74
C GLY A 628 20.84 11.64 26.67
N ASP A 629 19.68 11.24 26.11
CA ASP A 629 18.58 10.70 26.90
C ASP A 629 18.95 9.37 27.54
N ILE A 630 18.42 9.13 28.74
CA ILE A 630 18.76 7.96 29.56
C ILE A 630 17.63 6.94 29.49
N PHE A 631 17.94 5.75 29.02
CA PHE A 631 17.06 4.59 29.04
C PHE A 631 17.40 3.70 30.22
N THR A 632 16.41 3.38 31.04
CA THR A 632 16.53 2.35 32.07
C THR A 632 16.06 1.02 31.50
N LEU A 633 16.99 0.09 31.36
CA LEU A 633 16.75 -1.26 30.86
C LEU A 633 16.63 -2.25 32.02
N ASN A 634 15.69 -3.16 31.94
CA ASN A 634 15.65 -4.34 32.79
C ASN A 634 16.37 -5.48 32.06
N ILE A 635 17.47 -5.97 32.63
CA ILE A 635 18.25 -7.11 32.13
C ILE A 635 18.31 -8.16 33.23
N TYR A 636 17.60 -9.27 33.02
CA TYR A 636 17.52 -10.37 34.04
C TYR A 636 17.14 -9.88 35.44
N GLY A 637 16.22 -8.93 35.57
CA GLY A 637 15.76 -8.37 36.84
C GLY A 637 16.63 -7.25 37.41
N ARG A 638 17.69 -6.83 36.73
CA ARG A 638 18.54 -5.69 37.12
C ARG A 638 18.22 -4.46 36.28
N GLU A 639 18.01 -3.33 36.94
CA GLU A 639 17.86 -2.03 36.28
C GLU A 639 19.24 -1.47 35.94
N ILE A 640 19.48 -1.19 34.67
CA ILE A 640 20.72 -0.60 34.15
C ILE A 640 20.39 0.64 33.33
N ASN A 641 21.03 1.74 33.62
CA ASN A 641 20.86 2.99 32.86
C ASN A 641 21.87 3.07 31.73
N GLY A 642 21.37 3.37 30.53
CA GLY A 642 22.19 3.59 29.33
C GLY A 642 21.86 4.92 28.68
N GLU A 643 22.91 5.61 28.18
CA GLU A 643 22.78 6.86 27.46
C GLU A 643 22.67 6.62 25.95
N VAL A 644 21.70 7.26 25.29
CA VAL A 644 21.53 7.20 23.84
C VAL A 644 22.56 8.12 23.17
N ILE A 645 23.54 7.54 22.47
CA ILE A 645 24.66 8.28 21.88
C ILE A 645 24.56 8.46 20.37
N ASN A 646 23.80 7.59 19.70
CA ASN A 646 23.58 7.72 18.27
C ASN A 646 22.22 7.19 17.82
N PHE A 647 21.81 7.65 16.63
CA PHE A 647 20.68 7.12 15.88
C PHE A 647 21.16 6.50 14.59
N ARG A 648 20.65 5.29 14.26
CA ARG A 648 20.98 4.56 13.05
C ARG A 648 19.74 4.14 12.30
N GLU A 649 19.83 3.99 11.00
CA GLU A 649 18.82 3.29 10.19
C GLU A 649 19.08 1.79 10.28
N VAL A 650 18.05 1.03 10.65
CA VAL A 650 18.08 -0.44 10.81
C VAL A 650 17.10 -1.04 9.83
N ASP A 651 17.54 -2.00 9.01
CA ASP A 651 16.63 -2.81 8.20
C ASP A 651 16.26 -4.09 8.94
N TYR A 652 15.11 -4.09 9.62
CA TYR A 652 14.60 -5.25 10.37
C TYR A 652 14.17 -6.43 9.49
N ARG A 653 14.29 -6.32 8.17
CA ARG A 653 13.94 -7.39 7.22
C ARG A 653 15.11 -8.33 6.98
N ASP A 654 16.31 -7.90 7.29
CA ASP A 654 17.49 -8.74 7.24
C ASP A 654 17.47 -9.72 8.39
N LEU A 655 18.00 -10.93 8.16
CA LEU A 655 18.22 -11.91 9.25
C LEU A 655 19.39 -11.49 10.14
N ASN A 656 20.03 -10.38 9.85
CA ASN A 656 21.07 -9.79 10.67
C ASN A 656 20.49 -9.33 12.01
N ILE A 657 21.23 -9.58 13.08
CA ILE A 657 20.83 -9.20 14.41
C ILE A 657 21.28 -7.77 14.64
N ASN A 658 20.29 -6.88 14.67
CA ASN A 658 20.49 -5.45 14.87
C ASN A 658 20.14 -5.00 16.27
#